data_41d80563b29e88ea6d8d17f7f281db5b
#
_entry.id   41d80563b29e88ea6d8d17f7f281db5b
#
_cell.length_a   1.000
_cell.length_b   1.000
_cell.length_c   1.000
_cell.angle_alpha   90.00
_cell.angle_beta   90.00
_cell.angle_gamma   90.00
#
_symmetry.space_group_name_H-M   'P 1'
#
loop_
_entity.id
_entity.type
_entity.pdbx_description
1 polymer ?
#
loop_
_entity_poly.entity_id
_entity_poly.type
_entity_poly.pdbx_seq_one_letter_code
_entity_poly.pdbx_strand_id
1 'polypeptide(L)'
;MRRLSFKQVVLIILAGLAVSCSPNQEMVRKSPTTEIKAPAYPLITIDPYTSAWSMADQLFDVPVKHWTGKTQSLIGAIRVDGKVYRFLGKEDIPLQPLVPMAKQEKWEGSYTFSEPKTGWEKVDFNDKSWKSGKAGFGTEGMEDAGTVWDTKEIWVRREFVLPELSAGNQLYIVYSHDDDFVLYLNGKKLVDTGASARSMVVLKVDEELFNKKGTNVIAAHCLDRGGLAYVDFGIFRENDRKEVFANTVVQKSVSLSATQTHYSFQCGPVDLNLQFISPLLPNDLDLLSRPVNYINYDVHANDGNSHEVQIYFEATPEWAVNETFQEVEISKGTKNGINYLKAGTTEQAVLEKKGDNIRIDWGYVYLAAKEADQTIMAIGDYFKAKENFLKEGSIPAGENESKAVMTQAMPVMVTIDNVGSVSSKPVNNYLMLAYDDIESIQYFGDNLKAWWTQDGTLNIDDALKMAVSEYTSIMNKCAEFDKNLWDETMEAGGKNYADLCVLAFRQSVAAHKLVKDKQGNILFLSKENFSNGSIGTVDVTYPSAPMYLKYNPDLLKGMLNPIFYYSESGKWAKPFAAHDVGTYPKANGQTYGGDMPVEECGNMVILTAAIAAMEGNADYAAKHWDVLTTWSNYLMENGLDPENQLCTDDFAGHFAHNINLSAKAIMGIASYGRLAAMLGKTDVAEKYTAEAKKMAQEWMKMADDGDHYRLTFDQPGTWSQKYNLVWDKLLNLGIFPKEVAQKEIAYYLTKQNTYGLPLDNRRTYTKSDWIVWTATLADDKATFQKFIDPVHKFVTETPDRVPMTDWYETPDATQVGFQARSVVGGYFIKLLEK
;
A
#
# COMPACT_ATOMS: atom_id res chain seq x y z
N MET A 1 66.79 -65.63 -32.71
CA MET A 1 66.99 -66.79 -31.78
C MET A 1 66.14 -66.57 -30.47
N ARG A 2 65.40 -67.62 -30.12
CA ARG A 2 64.72 -67.90 -28.85
C ARG A 2 63.79 -66.84 -28.22
N ARG A 3 62.44 -67.02 -28.34
CA ARG A 3 61.52 -67.77 -27.50
C ARG A 3 61.80 -67.62 -25.95
N LEU A 4 60.86 -67.07 -25.25
CA LEU A 4 60.11 -67.74 -24.17
C LEU A 4 59.00 -66.80 -23.61
N SER A 5 57.87 -67.41 -23.53
CA SER A 5 56.58 -66.95 -22.97
C SER A 5 56.62 -66.96 -21.46
N PHE A 6 55.85 -66.10 -20.82
CA PHE A 6 55.13 -66.41 -19.57
C PHE A 6 53.85 -65.53 -19.47
N LYS A 7 52.72 -66.20 -19.38
CA LYS A 7 51.41 -65.66 -19.06
C LYS A 7 51.41 -65.33 -17.58
N GLN A 8 51.03 -64.08 -17.29
CA GLN A 8 50.39 -63.74 -16.00
C GLN A 8 49.06 -63.04 -16.25
N VAL A 9 47.99 -63.76 -15.88
CA VAL A 9 46.63 -63.23 -15.81
C VAL A 9 46.56 -62.33 -14.59
N VAL A 10 46.38 -61.00 -14.80
CA VAL A 10 46.03 -60.08 -13.75
C VAL A 10 44.50 -59.85 -13.87
N LEU A 11 43.75 -60.39 -12.89
CA LEU A 11 42.33 -60.18 -12.70
C LEU A 11 42.13 -58.76 -12.14
N ILE A 12 41.73 -57.85 -13.01
CA ILE A 12 41.32 -56.51 -12.59
C ILE A 12 39.84 -56.59 -12.18
N ILE A 13 39.59 -56.52 -10.86
CA ILE A 13 38.28 -56.37 -10.29
C ILE A 13 37.87 -54.88 -10.53
N LEU A 14 37.02 -54.65 -11.51
CA LEU A 14 36.32 -53.37 -11.67
C LEU A 14 35.25 -53.30 -10.55
N ALA A 15 35.60 -52.65 -9.45
CA ALA A 15 34.61 -52.14 -8.51
C ALA A 15 33.92 -50.93 -9.17
N GLY A 16 32.75 -51.17 -9.73
CA GLY A 16 31.88 -50.09 -10.21
C GLY A 16 31.43 -49.24 -9.02
N LEU A 17 32.04 -48.09 -8.84
CA LEU A 17 31.46 -46.99 -8.06
C LEU A 17 30.24 -46.50 -8.83
N ALA A 18 29.07 -47.02 -8.47
CA ALA A 18 27.82 -46.37 -8.80
C ALA A 18 27.79 -45.05 -8.03
N VAL A 19 28.24 -43.96 -8.68
CA VAL A 19 27.91 -42.60 -8.22
C VAL A 19 26.41 -42.45 -8.43
N SER A 20 25.65 -42.68 -7.37
CA SER A 20 24.26 -42.24 -7.30
C SER A 20 24.30 -40.73 -7.35
N CYS A 21 24.06 -40.14 -8.50
CA CYS A 21 23.64 -38.74 -8.60
C CYS A 21 22.27 -38.65 -7.92
N SER A 22 22.28 -38.42 -6.62
CA SER A 22 21.16 -37.81 -5.97
C SER A 22 21.03 -36.43 -6.63
N PRO A 23 19.84 -36.04 -7.13
CA PRO A 23 19.65 -34.68 -7.56
C PRO A 23 19.98 -33.80 -6.36
N ASN A 24 20.97 -32.93 -6.50
CA ASN A 24 21.21 -31.86 -5.53
C ASN A 24 19.88 -31.15 -5.36
N GLN A 25 19.20 -31.35 -4.22
CA GLN A 25 18.16 -30.40 -3.83
C GLN A 25 18.91 -29.08 -3.64
N GLU A 26 18.73 -28.17 -4.58
CA GLU A 26 19.20 -26.79 -4.42
C GLU A 26 18.67 -26.29 -3.09
N MET A 27 19.57 -25.96 -2.18
CA MET A 27 19.18 -25.41 -0.88
C MET A 27 18.59 -24.01 -1.13
N VAL A 28 17.42 -23.75 -0.61
CA VAL A 28 16.81 -22.43 -0.60
C VAL A 28 17.74 -21.48 0.17
N ARG A 29 18.18 -20.41 -0.49
CA ARG A 29 19.01 -19.36 0.11
C ARG A 29 18.20 -18.57 1.15
N LYS A 30 18.89 -18.08 2.19
CA LYS A 30 18.24 -17.19 3.17
C LYS A 30 18.42 -15.74 2.75
N SER A 31 17.34 -14.97 2.84
CA SER A 31 17.36 -13.51 2.67
C SER A 31 18.00 -12.83 3.90
N PRO A 32 18.78 -11.77 3.74
CA PRO A 32 19.07 -10.87 4.85
C PRO A 32 17.78 -10.20 5.32
N THR A 33 17.64 -10.03 6.62
CA THR A 33 16.44 -9.44 7.22
C THR A 33 16.78 -8.29 8.16
N THR A 34 15.85 -7.36 8.31
CA THR A 34 15.88 -6.35 9.36
C THR A 34 14.78 -6.57 10.38
N GLU A 35 15.08 -6.29 11.66
CA GLU A 35 14.13 -6.31 12.76
C GLU A 35 13.52 -4.92 13.03
N ILE A 36 13.38 -4.09 11.98
CA ILE A 36 12.75 -2.79 12.12
C ILE A 36 11.34 -2.94 12.69
N LYS A 37 11.01 -2.14 13.69
CA LYS A 37 9.64 -2.01 14.18
C LYS A 37 8.83 -1.20 13.17
N ALA A 38 8.08 -1.90 12.31
CA ALA A 38 7.29 -1.28 11.27
C ALA A 38 5.91 -0.83 11.80
N PRO A 39 5.32 0.25 11.25
CA PRO A 39 3.94 0.65 11.59
C PRO A 39 2.93 -0.44 11.22
N ALA A 40 3.12 -1.12 10.10
CA ALA A 40 2.42 -2.34 9.72
C ALA A 40 3.36 -3.27 8.95
N TYR A 41 3.10 -4.58 9.01
CA TYR A 41 3.91 -5.60 8.34
C TYR A 41 3.17 -6.15 7.13
N PRO A 42 3.73 -6.07 5.92
CA PRO A 42 3.10 -6.63 4.72
C PRO A 42 3.11 -8.16 4.80
N LEU A 43 1.96 -8.78 4.53
CA LEU A 43 1.80 -10.24 4.54
C LEU A 43 1.58 -10.78 3.12
N ILE A 44 0.48 -10.41 2.49
CA ILE A 44 0.11 -10.81 1.13
C ILE A 44 -0.01 -9.54 0.31
N THR A 45 0.88 -9.33 -0.64
CA THR A 45 0.91 -8.13 -1.47
C THR A 45 1.05 -8.52 -2.93
N ILE A 46 0.06 -8.17 -3.74
CA ILE A 46 0.01 -8.44 -5.19
C ILE A 46 -0.15 -7.12 -5.95
N ASP A 47 -1.25 -6.44 -5.69
CA ASP A 47 -1.67 -5.21 -6.34
C ASP A 47 -2.56 -4.38 -5.39
N PRO A 48 -3.12 -3.22 -5.80
CA PRO A 48 -3.94 -2.39 -4.92
C PRO A 48 -5.16 -3.09 -4.30
N TYR A 49 -5.67 -4.15 -4.91
CA TYR A 49 -6.83 -4.90 -4.43
C TYR A 49 -6.49 -6.10 -3.55
N THR A 50 -5.30 -6.68 -3.73
CA THR A 50 -4.81 -7.80 -2.91
C THR A 50 -3.56 -7.36 -2.17
N SER A 51 -3.77 -6.63 -1.07
CA SER A 51 -2.72 -6.01 -0.28
C SER A 51 -3.09 -6.05 1.21
N ALA A 52 -2.68 -7.12 1.88
CA ALA A 52 -3.05 -7.43 3.25
C ALA A 52 -1.86 -7.35 4.22
N TRP A 53 -2.14 -6.80 5.40
CA TRP A 53 -1.16 -6.33 6.37
C TRP A 53 -1.50 -6.77 7.79
N SER A 54 -0.48 -6.99 8.61
CA SER A 54 -0.60 -7.02 10.07
C SER A 54 -0.37 -5.61 10.63
N MET A 55 -1.38 -5.04 11.23
CA MET A 55 -1.36 -3.68 11.79
C MET A 55 -1.09 -3.70 13.31
N ALA A 56 -0.25 -4.64 13.77
CA ALA A 56 0.14 -4.80 15.17
C ALA A 56 1.56 -5.35 15.29
N ASP A 57 2.15 -5.25 16.48
CA ASP A 57 3.48 -5.80 16.76
C ASP A 57 3.45 -7.34 16.87
N GLN A 58 2.36 -7.91 17.41
CA GLN A 58 2.15 -9.35 17.45
C GLN A 58 1.21 -9.75 16.31
N LEU A 59 1.59 -10.79 15.56
CA LEU A 59 0.83 -11.21 14.39
C LEU A 59 -0.61 -11.68 14.70
N PHE A 60 -0.88 -12.00 15.94
CA PHE A 60 -2.16 -12.54 16.44
C PHE A 60 -3.01 -11.54 17.24
N ASP A 61 -2.59 -10.28 17.39
CA ASP A 61 -3.33 -9.29 18.20
C ASP A 61 -4.53 -8.67 17.50
N VAL A 62 -4.48 -8.58 16.17
CA VAL A 62 -5.53 -7.96 15.34
C VAL A 62 -5.88 -8.84 14.16
N PRO A 63 -7.06 -8.67 13.55
CA PRO A 63 -7.35 -9.27 12.25
C PRO A 63 -6.36 -8.83 11.18
N VAL A 64 -6.08 -9.68 10.21
CA VAL A 64 -5.36 -9.29 8.99
C VAL A 64 -6.26 -8.34 8.20
N LYS A 65 -5.70 -7.23 7.74
CA LYS A 65 -6.46 -6.16 7.09
C LYS A 65 -5.88 -5.76 5.75
N HIS A 66 -6.76 -5.39 4.84
CA HIS A 66 -6.42 -4.65 3.65
C HIS A 66 -5.85 -3.26 4.01
N TRP A 67 -5.10 -2.62 3.12
CA TRP A 67 -4.57 -1.26 3.35
C TRP A 67 -5.67 -0.22 3.65
N THR A 68 -6.90 -0.44 3.21
CA THR A 68 -8.07 0.39 3.54
C THR A 68 -8.53 0.27 4.99
N GLY A 69 -7.93 -0.62 5.80
CA GLY A 69 -8.35 -0.91 7.17
C GLY A 69 -9.48 -1.95 7.29
N LYS A 70 -10.06 -2.41 6.17
CA LYS A 70 -11.07 -3.47 6.17
C LYS A 70 -10.44 -4.84 6.37
N THR A 71 -11.15 -5.72 7.04
CA THR A 71 -10.69 -7.09 7.29
C THR A 71 -10.57 -7.86 5.97
N GLN A 72 -9.44 -8.54 5.80
CA GLN A 72 -9.21 -9.65 4.87
C GLN A 72 -8.71 -10.81 5.73
N SER A 73 -9.65 -11.51 6.36
CA SER A 73 -9.32 -12.46 7.41
C SER A 73 -8.43 -13.58 6.92
N LEU A 74 -7.35 -13.78 7.67
CA LEU A 74 -6.46 -14.92 7.57
C LEU A 74 -6.10 -15.34 9.00
N ILE A 75 -6.47 -16.54 9.40
CA ILE A 75 -6.22 -17.06 10.75
C ILE A 75 -5.36 -18.30 10.66
N GLY A 76 -4.33 -18.38 11.51
CA GLY A 76 -3.47 -19.53 11.67
C GLY A 76 -3.41 -20.00 13.12
N ALA A 77 -3.50 -21.31 13.30
CA ALA A 77 -3.35 -21.96 14.60
C ALA A 77 -2.53 -23.26 14.48
N ILE A 78 -1.80 -23.58 15.54
CA ILE A 78 -1.05 -24.82 15.67
C ILE A 78 -1.62 -25.64 16.84
N ARG A 79 -1.83 -26.92 16.60
CA ARG A 79 -2.25 -27.88 17.61
C ARG A 79 -1.07 -28.79 17.93
N VAL A 80 -0.61 -28.77 19.20
CA VAL A 80 0.53 -29.55 19.69
C VAL A 80 0.02 -30.45 20.82
N ASP A 81 0.11 -31.75 20.66
CA ASP A 81 -0.37 -32.76 21.61
C ASP A 81 -1.81 -32.51 22.10
N GLY A 82 -2.66 -32.04 21.18
CA GLY A 82 -4.06 -31.74 21.44
C GLY A 82 -4.35 -30.34 21.95
N LYS A 83 -3.34 -29.52 22.28
CA LYS A 83 -3.53 -28.13 22.70
C LYS A 83 -3.34 -27.16 21.53
N VAL A 84 -4.29 -26.26 21.33
CA VAL A 84 -4.30 -25.30 20.23
C VAL A 84 -3.77 -23.94 20.67
N TYR A 85 -2.94 -23.33 19.81
CA TYR A 85 -2.37 -21.99 19.97
C TYR A 85 -2.54 -21.21 18.67
N ARG A 86 -3.13 -20.02 18.70
CA ARG A 86 -3.25 -19.12 17.55
C ARG A 86 -1.95 -18.34 17.37
N PHE A 87 -1.43 -18.34 16.14
CA PHE A 87 -0.20 -17.61 15.80
C PHE A 87 -0.41 -16.49 14.77
N LEU A 88 -1.54 -16.49 14.05
CA LEU A 88 -1.83 -15.53 12.96
C LEU A 88 -3.26 -15.04 13.04
N GLY A 89 -3.42 -13.75 12.91
CA GLY A 89 -4.71 -13.07 12.80
C GLY A 89 -5.52 -13.16 14.11
N LYS A 90 -6.66 -12.55 14.10
CA LYS A 90 -7.62 -12.55 15.20
C LYS A 90 -9.02 -12.72 14.62
N GLU A 91 -9.88 -13.41 15.36
CA GLU A 91 -11.28 -13.51 15.00
C GLU A 91 -11.93 -12.14 14.99
N ASP A 92 -12.48 -11.74 13.84
CA ASP A 92 -13.25 -10.51 13.74
C ASP A 92 -14.66 -10.79 14.25
N ILE A 93 -14.91 -10.44 15.52
CA ILE A 93 -16.21 -10.53 16.16
C ILE A 93 -16.82 -9.15 16.07
N PRO A 94 -17.76 -8.90 15.14
CA PRO A 94 -18.27 -7.56 14.92
C PRO A 94 -18.99 -7.02 16.15
N LEU A 95 -18.79 -5.73 16.41
CA LEU A 95 -19.55 -5.02 17.43
C LEU A 95 -21.05 -5.12 17.11
N GLN A 96 -21.87 -5.28 18.14
CA GLN A 96 -23.32 -5.29 18.01
C GLN A 96 -23.87 -3.86 18.02
N PRO A 97 -24.61 -3.43 16.99
CA PRO A 97 -25.23 -2.12 16.99
C PRO A 97 -26.34 -2.05 18.04
N LEU A 98 -26.32 -1.02 18.86
CA LEU A 98 -27.41 -0.64 19.76
C LEU A 98 -28.21 0.52 19.17
N VAL A 99 -27.49 1.45 18.52
CA VAL A 99 -27.99 2.59 17.77
C VAL A 99 -27.24 2.56 16.45
N PRO A 100 -27.82 1.99 15.38
CA PRO A 100 -27.11 1.68 14.15
C PRO A 100 -26.65 2.94 13.40
N MET A 101 -25.58 2.84 12.60
CA MET A 101 -25.19 3.83 11.60
C MET A 101 -26.06 3.68 10.34
N ALA A 102 -25.99 4.65 9.44
CA ALA A 102 -26.74 4.68 8.18
C ALA A 102 -26.54 3.44 7.32
N LYS A 103 -25.35 2.84 7.39
CA LYS A 103 -24.99 1.63 6.65
C LYS A 103 -25.76 0.39 7.12
N GLN A 104 -26.05 0.28 8.43
CA GLN A 104 -26.85 -0.81 8.95
C GLN A 104 -28.36 -0.51 8.82
N GLU A 105 -28.76 0.74 9.14
CA GLU A 105 -30.14 1.19 9.09
C GLU A 105 -30.19 2.71 8.93
N LYS A 106 -30.89 3.21 7.90
CA LYS A 106 -31.08 4.65 7.69
C LYS A 106 -31.87 5.25 8.84
N TRP A 107 -31.21 5.95 9.75
CA TRP A 107 -31.82 6.63 10.88
C TRP A 107 -32.20 8.07 10.56
N GLU A 108 -33.13 8.67 11.30
CA GLU A 108 -33.51 10.07 11.14
C GLU A 108 -32.90 10.93 12.26
N GLY A 109 -32.44 12.13 11.93
CA GLY A 109 -31.91 13.12 12.85
C GLY A 109 -32.24 14.54 12.46
N SER A 110 -32.12 15.43 13.44
CA SER A 110 -32.23 16.88 13.22
C SER A 110 -30.91 17.44 12.71
N TYR A 111 -30.96 18.31 11.70
CA TYR A 111 -29.76 18.96 11.18
C TYR A 111 -29.98 20.40 10.76
N THR A 112 -28.90 21.19 10.73
CA THR A 112 -28.88 22.57 10.23
C THR A 112 -27.55 22.87 9.53
N PHE A 113 -27.60 23.78 8.55
CA PHE A 113 -26.42 24.33 7.89
C PHE A 113 -26.04 25.73 8.41
N SER A 114 -26.74 26.19 9.42
CA SER A 114 -26.46 27.48 10.07
C SER A 114 -25.99 27.27 11.48
N GLU A 115 -24.96 27.99 11.91
CA GLU A 115 -24.41 27.91 13.25
C GLU A 115 -25.51 28.00 14.32
N PRO A 116 -25.65 26.98 15.16
CA PRO A 116 -26.68 26.95 16.18
C PRO A 116 -26.29 27.78 17.41
N LYS A 117 -27.28 28.06 18.26
CA LYS A 117 -27.03 28.69 19.57
C LYS A 117 -26.20 27.76 20.47
N THR A 118 -25.39 28.38 21.34
CA THR A 118 -24.62 27.63 22.36
C THR A 118 -25.50 26.67 23.16
N GLY A 119 -24.99 25.47 23.39
CA GLY A 119 -25.69 24.41 24.10
C GLY A 119 -26.48 23.49 23.17
N TRP A 120 -26.33 23.63 21.87
CA TRP A 120 -26.98 22.79 20.85
C TRP A 120 -26.63 21.29 21.01
N GLU A 121 -25.53 20.99 21.61
CA GLU A 121 -25.03 19.63 21.88
C GLU A 121 -25.69 18.94 23.10
N LYS A 122 -26.53 19.67 23.89
CA LYS A 122 -27.14 19.17 25.11
C LYS A 122 -28.47 18.50 24.84
N VAL A 123 -28.87 17.62 25.74
CA VAL A 123 -30.13 16.86 25.67
C VAL A 123 -31.39 17.75 25.69
N ASP A 124 -31.35 18.84 26.47
CA ASP A 124 -32.49 19.75 26.65
C ASP A 124 -32.59 20.85 25.59
N PHE A 125 -31.73 20.85 24.57
CA PHE A 125 -31.79 21.83 23.50
C PHE A 125 -33.02 21.62 22.62
N ASN A 126 -33.69 22.72 22.27
CA ASN A 126 -34.86 22.70 21.40
C ASN A 126 -34.45 22.85 19.92
N ASP A 127 -34.37 21.77 19.20
CA ASP A 127 -34.03 21.70 17.78
C ASP A 127 -35.24 21.60 16.82
N LYS A 128 -36.47 21.89 17.30
CA LYS A 128 -37.70 21.81 16.49
C LYS A 128 -37.69 22.70 15.23
N SER A 129 -36.84 23.72 15.20
CA SER A 129 -36.65 24.59 14.02
C SER A 129 -35.64 24.00 13.01
N TRP A 130 -34.94 22.95 13.37
CA TRP A 130 -34.00 22.32 12.46
C TRP A 130 -34.70 21.47 11.40
N LYS A 131 -34.02 21.12 10.33
CA LYS A 131 -34.53 20.18 9.33
C LYS A 131 -34.40 18.76 9.88
N SER A 132 -35.31 17.87 9.47
CA SER A 132 -35.15 16.42 9.66
C SER A 132 -34.58 15.80 8.39
N GLY A 133 -33.68 14.85 8.55
CA GLY A 133 -33.07 14.14 7.42
C GLY A 133 -32.64 12.73 7.79
N LYS A 134 -32.52 11.88 6.76
CA LYS A 134 -32.01 10.53 6.90
C LYS A 134 -30.49 10.53 6.85
N ALA A 135 -29.85 9.78 7.72
CA ALA A 135 -28.39 9.58 7.73
C ALA A 135 -27.94 8.65 6.59
N GLY A 136 -26.68 8.64 6.12
CA GLY A 136 -25.60 9.62 6.38
C GLY A 136 -25.87 10.96 5.70
N PHE A 137 -25.27 11.95 6.22
CA PHE A 137 -25.31 13.29 5.65
C PHE A 137 -24.04 13.47 4.82
N GLY A 138 -24.15 13.72 3.52
CA GLY A 138 -22.96 13.76 2.67
C GLY A 138 -23.20 14.29 1.26
N THR A 139 -22.14 14.35 0.47
CA THR A 139 -22.16 14.82 -0.92
C THR A 139 -23.12 13.98 -1.76
N GLU A 140 -23.78 14.62 -2.71
CA GLU A 140 -24.71 13.95 -3.63
C GLU A 140 -24.03 12.82 -4.40
N GLY A 141 -24.68 11.66 -4.45
CA GLY A 141 -24.18 10.47 -5.15
C GLY A 141 -23.30 9.53 -4.32
N MET A 142 -22.99 9.85 -3.08
CA MET A 142 -22.36 8.89 -2.16
C MET A 142 -23.34 7.78 -1.77
N GLU A 143 -22.91 6.53 -1.83
CA GLU A 143 -23.74 5.34 -1.62
C GLU A 143 -24.49 5.35 -0.27
N ASP A 144 -23.82 5.80 0.78
CA ASP A 144 -24.38 5.84 2.13
C ASP A 144 -25.07 7.16 2.50
N ALA A 145 -25.07 8.17 1.63
CA ALA A 145 -25.75 9.43 1.87
C ALA A 145 -27.28 9.26 1.77
N GLY A 146 -27.96 9.59 2.86
CA GLY A 146 -29.43 9.65 2.91
C GLY A 146 -29.96 11.07 2.81
N THR A 147 -29.15 12.05 3.18
CA THR A 147 -29.42 13.49 3.08
C THR A 147 -28.23 14.20 2.44
N VAL A 148 -28.50 14.97 1.39
CA VAL A 148 -27.46 15.74 0.70
C VAL A 148 -26.98 16.90 1.59
N TRP A 149 -25.68 16.98 1.75
CA TRP A 149 -24.97 18.08 2.38
C TRP A 149 -24.02 18.71 1.37
N ASP A 150 -24.38 19.93 0.91
CA ASP A 150 -23.69 20.68 -0.14
C ASP A 150 -23.22 22.07 0.34
N THR A 151 -23.14 22.26 1.66
CA THR A 151 -22.71 23.51 2.30
C THR A 151 -21.39 23.29 3.03
N LYS A 152 -20.75 24.38 3.43
CA LYS A 152 -19.46 24.33 4.13
C LYS A 152 -19.51 23.64 5.49
N GLU A 153 -20.63 23.74 6.21
CA GLU A 153 -20.75 23.20 7.56
C GLU A 153 -22.10 22.53 7.77
N ILE A 154 -22.12 21.52 8.63
CA ILE A 154 -23.33 20.85 9.09
C ILE A 154 -23.27 20.59 10.59
N TRP A 155 -24.39 20.81 11.26
CA TRP A 155 -24.65 20.37 12.64
C TRP A 155 -25.74 19.32 12.60
N VAL A 156 -25.48 18.16 13.22
CA VAL A 156 -26.39 17.01 13.23
C VAL A 156 -26.64 16.59 14.68
N ARG A 157 -27.90 16.29 15.01
CA ARG A 157 -28.31 15.76 16.30
C ARG A 157 -29.15 14.50 16.10
N ARG A 158 -28.84 13.48 16.91
CA ARG A 158 -29.61 12.23 16.98
C ARG A 158 -30.02 11.97 18.42
N GLU A 159 -31.32 11.93 18.66
CA GLU A 159 -31.86 11.47 19.92
C GLU A 159 -32.06 9.95 19.90
N PHE A 160 -31.76 9.30 21.03
CA PHE A 160 -31.95 7.86 21.18
C PHE A 160 -32.14 7.46 22.63
N VAL A 161 -32.70 6.25 22.84
CA VAL A 161 -32.79 5.60 24.14
C VAL A 161 -31.96 4.32 24.06
N LEU A 162 -31.08 4.10 25.03
CA LEU A 162 -30.34 2.84 25.11
C LEU A 162 -31.31 1.69 25.50
N PRO A 163 -31.19 0.54 24.82
CA PRO A 163 -31.83 -0.68 25.29
C PRO A 163 -31.26 -1.09 26.65
N GLU A 164 -32.00 -1.92 27.41
CA GLU A 164 -31.47 -2.49 28.63
C GLU A 164 -30.19 -3.29 28.36
N LEU A 165 -29.11 -2.93 29.05
CA LEU A 165 -27.80 -3.55 28.90
C LEU A 165 -27.52 -4.49 30.07
N SER A 166 -26.87 -5.61 29.82
CA SER A 166 -26.29 -6.46 30.84
C SER A 166 -25.15 -5.70 31.53
N ALA A 167 -24.97 -5.85 32.83
CA ALA A 167 -23.89 -5.18 33.53
C ALA A 167 -22.52 -5.62 33.01
N GLY A 168 -21.67 -4.65 32.69
CA GLY A 168 -20.28 -4.87 32.25
C GLY A 168 -20.02 -4.86 30.73
N ASN A 169 -21.01 -4.56 29.91
CA ASN A 169 -20.78 -4.41 28.47
C ASN A 169 -20.01 -3.12 28.16
N GLN A 170 -18.88 -3.26 27.48
CA GLN A 170 -18.16 -2.11 26.96
C GLN A 170 -18.95 -1.48 25.81
N LEU A 171 -19.14 -0.15 25.87
CA LEU A 171 -19.80 0.63 24.84
C LEU A 171 -18.79 1.34 23.94
N TYR A 172 -19.18 1.52 22.69
CA TYR A 172 -18.40 2.20 21.68
C TYR A 172 -19.29 3.16 20.89
N ILE A 173 -18.73 4.30 20.49
CA ILE A 173 -19.26 5.11 19.41
C ILE A 173 -18.45 4.75 18.16
N VAL A 174 -19.14 4.42 17.07
CA VAL A 174 -18.52 4.29 15.75
C VAL A 174 -18.96 5.48 14.92
N TYR A 175 -18.02 6.15 14.27
CA TYR A 175 -18.29 7.34 13.48
C TYR A 175 -17.45 7.39 12.21
N SER A 176 -17.97 8.11 11.22
CA SER A 176 -17.28 8.46 9.97
C SER A 176 -17.48 9.95 9.69
N HIS A 177 -16.47 10.62 9.19
CA HIS A 177 -16.51 12.04 8.87
C HIS A 177 -15.51 12.43 7.78
N ASP A 178 -15.78 13.56 7.16
CA ASP A 178 -14.93 14.24 6.19
C ASP A 178 -15.34 15.73 6.13
N ASP A 179 -14.53 16.75 6.44
CA ASP A 179 -13.17 16.84 6.99
C ASP A 179 -13.13 17.00 8.52
N ASP A 180 -13.15 18.30 9.03
CA ASP A 180 -13.09 18.61 10.47
C ASP A 180 -14.34 18.09 11.17
N PHE A 181 -14.13 17.44 12.31
CA PHE A 181 -15.22 16.77 13.00
C PHE A 181 -15.14 16.95 14.51
N VAL A 182 -16.24 17.38 15.09
CA VAL A 182 -16.41 17.44 16.57
C VAL A 182 -17.63 16.63 16.96
N LEU A 183 -17.46 15.73 17.93
CA LEU A 183 -18.51 14.84 18.42
C LEU A 183 -18.80 15.05 19.89
N TYR A 184 -20.08 15.10 20.21
CA TYR A 184 -20.57 15.23 21.58
C TYR A 184 -21.52 14.09 21.95
N LEU A 185 -21.49 13.67 23.20
CA LEU A 185 -22.49 12.81 23.82
C LEU A 185 -23.07 13.52 25.04
N ASN A 186 -24.36 13.76 25.02
CA ASN A 186 -25.10 14.44 26.11
C ASN A 186 -24.46 15.78 26.55
N GLY A 187 -23.91 16.52 25.60
CA GLY A 187 -23.24 17.80 25.83
C GLY A 187 -21.75 17.71 26.19
N LYS A 188 -21.21 16.52 26.40
CA LYS A 188 -19.78 16.32 26.64
C LYS A 188 -19.05 16.12 25.32
N LYS A 189 -18.05 16.95 25.01
CA LYS A 189 -17.17 16.77 23.85
C LYS A 189 -16.31 15.53 24.02
N LEU A 190 -16.35 14.64 23.05
CA LEU A 190 -15.59 13.39 23.01
C LEU A 190 -14.48 13.38 21.98
N VAL A 191 -14.72 14.00 20.83
CA VAL A 191 -13.81 14.02 19.68
C VAL A 191 -13.69 15.44 19.15
N ASP A 192 -12.50 15.78 18.70
CA ASP A 192 -12.20 17.00 17.95
C ASP A 192 -10.98 16.65 17.07
N THR A 193 -11.23 16.41 15.77
CA THR A 193 -10.21 15.80 14.90
C THR A 193 -9.34 16.82 14.18
N GLY A 194 -9.78 18.09 14.12
CA GLY A 194 -9.22 19.00 13.13
C GLY A 194 -9.44 18.49 11.70
N ALA A 195 -8.64 18.98 10.78
CA ALA A 195 -8.73 18.64 9.36
C ALA A 195 -8.28 17.20 9.09
N SER A 196 -9.24 16.28 8.99
CA SER A 196 -8.97 14.89 8.64
C SER A 196 -10.25 14.20 8.18
N ALA A 197 -10.14 13.28 7.22
CA ALA A 197 -11.21 12.38 6.83
C ALA A 197 -10.98 11.01 7.46
N ARG A 198 -11.99 10.45 8.12
CA ARG A 198 -11.89 9.13 8.76
C ARG A 198 -13.19 8.35 8.63
N SER A 199 -13.09 7.06 8.37
CA SER A 199 -14.23 6.16 8.25
C SER A 199 -14.21 5.06 9.30
N MET A 200 -15.37 4.77 9.89
CA MET A 200 -15.58 3.68 10.82
C MET A 200 -14.65 3.68 12.04
N VAL A 201 -14.35 4.88 12.56
CA VAL A 201 -13.53 5.02 13.77
C VAL A 201 -14.29 4.48 14.97
N VAL A 202 -13.66 3.61 15.73
CA VAL A 202 -14.23 2.99 16.94
C VAL A 202 -13.67 3.71 18.16
N LEU A 203 -14.54 4.43 18.87
CA LEU A 203 -14.22 5.14 20.11
C LEU A 203 -14.83 4.40 21.31
N LYS A 204 -13.98 3.94 22.21
CA LYS A 204 -14.43 3.40 23.49
C LYS A 204 -15.03 4.52 24.36
N VAL A 205 -16.20 4.27 24.96
CA VAL A 205 -16.90 5.24 25.79
C VAL A 205 -17.35 4.63 27.10
N ASP A 206 -17.31 5.45 28.15
CA ASP A 206 -17.74 5.03 29.48
C ASP A 206 -19.27 5.01 29.59
N GLU A 207 -19.79 3.96 30.16
CA GLU A 207 -21.24 3.77 30.38
C GLU A 207 -21.88 4.91 31.21
N GLU A 208 -21.09 5.56 32.06
CA GLU A 208 -21.53 6.68 32.89
C GLU A 208 -21.92 7.93 32.11
N LEU A 209 -21.49 8.05 30.86
CA LEU A 209 -21.83 9.18 29.99
C LEU A 209 -23.24 9.10 29.42
N PHE A 210 -23.90 7.97 29.57
CA PHE A 210 -25.25 7.74 29.07
C PHE A 210 -26.33 7.86 30.14
N ASN A 211 -27.47 8.42 29.72
CA ASN A 211 -28.71 8.36 30.50
C ASN A 211 -29.33 6.97 30.36
N LYS A 212 -29.14 6.09 31.34
CA LYS A 212 -29.57 4.68 31.28
C LYS A 212 -31.09 4.49 31.17
N LYS A 213 -31.88 5.44 31.61
CA LYS A 213 -33.38 5.38 31.63
C LYS A 213 -34.03 6.55 30.90
N GLY A 214 -33.32 7.29 30.13
CA GLY A 214 -33.79 8.48 29.48
C GLY A 214 -33.25 8.70 28.10
N THR A 215 -33.65 9.82 27.52
CA THR A 215 -33.12 10.23 26.18
C THR A 215 -31.64 10.61 26.30
N ASN A 216 -30.91 10.15 25.32
CA ASN A 216 -29.52 10.56 25.04
C ASN A 216 -29.47 11.30 23.72
N VAL A 217 -28.45 12.12 23.56
CA VAL A 217 -28.17 12.83 22.31
C VAL A 217 -26.72 12.64 21.90
N ILE A 218 -26.50 12.13 20.69
CA ILE A 218 -25.24 12.33 19.98
C ILE A 218 -25.41 13.54 19.08
N ALA A 219 -24.45 14.46 19.17
CA ALA A 219 -24.42 15.66 18.38
C ALA A 219 -23.07 15.82 17.69
N ALA A 220 -23.06 16.13 16.40
CA ALA A 220 -21.85 16.28 15.60
C ALA A 220 -21.86 17.62 14.86
N HIS A 221 -20.69 18.25 14.77
CA HIS A 221 -20.39 19.34 13.87
C HIS A 221 -19.31 18.89 12.92
N CYS A 222 -19.54 19.10 11.62
CA CYS A 222 -18.57 18.79 10.59
C CYS A 222 -18.40 20.00 9.66
N LEU A 223 -17.14 20.29 9.27
CA LEU A 223 -16.76 21.35 8.34
C LEU A 223 -16.06 20.74 7.15
N ASP A 224 -16.63 20.93 5.96
CA ASP A 224 -16.06 20.56 4.68
C ASP A 224 -15.04 21.62 4.22
N ARG A 225 -13.83 21.17 3.91
CA ARG A 225 -12.75 22.00 3.36
C ARG A 225 -12.66 21.92 1.84
N GLY A 226 -13.44 21.04 1.24
CA GLY A 226 -13.53 20.79 -0.20
C GLY A 226 -13.37 19.32 -0.52
N GLY A 227 -13.98 18.88 -1.61
CA GLY A 227 -13.99 17.49 -2.04
C GLY A 227 -15.31 16.78 -1.70
N LEU A 228 -15.22 15.60 -1.11
CA LEU A 228 -16.39 14.88 -0.59
C LEU A 228 -16.62 15.26 0.86
N ALA A 229 -17.87 15.38 1.25
CA ALA A 229 -18.29 15.66 2.63
C ALA A 229 -19.12 14.51 3.16
N TYR A 230 -18.89 14.07 4.40
CA TYR A 230 -19.66 12.99 5.02
C TYR A 230 -19.68 13.07 6.54
N VAL A 231 -20.82 12.73 7.13
CA VAL A 231 -20.93 12.49 8.58
C VAL A 231 -21.98 11.45 8.91
N ASP A 232 -21.60 10.47 9.73
CA ASP A 232 -22.48 9.43 10.28
C ASP A 232 -21.90 8.89 11.60
N PHE A 233 -22.76 8.41 12.50
CA PHE A 233 -22.35 7.85 13.78
C PHE A 233 -23.40 6.93 14.38
N GLY A 234 -22.95 5.98 15.23
CA GLY A 234 -23.81 5.04 15.96
C GLY A 234 -23.23 4.59 17.29
N ILE A 235 -24.05 3.89 18.11
CA ILE A 235 -23.62 3.28 19.37
C ILE A 235 -23.58 1.76 19.19
N PHE A 236 -22.52 1.17 19.68
CA PHE A 236 -22.26 -0.27 19.59
C PHE A 236 -21.84 -0.80 20.97
N ARG A 237 -21.97 -2.09 21.15
CA ARG A 237 -21.42 -2.83 22.27
C ARG A 237 -20.55 -4.00 21.81
N GLU A 238 -19.74 -4.52 22.71
CA GLU A 238 -19.09 -5.80 22.47
C GLU A 238 -20.11 -6.90 22.22
N ASN A 239 -19.76 -7.82 21.35
CA ASN A 239 -20.50 -9.05 21.14
C ASN A 239 -20.23 -9.99 22.34
N ASP A 240 -21.26 -10.68 22.82
CA ASP A 240 -21.14 -11.66 23.91
C ASP A 240 -20.32 -12.91 23.53
N ARG A 241 -20.06 -13.08 22.22
CA ARG A 241 -19.29 -14.19 21.69
C ARG A 241 -17.80 -14.02 21.97
N LYS A 242 -17.17 -15.07 22.50
CA LYS A 242 -15.74 -15.10 22.76
C LYS A 242 -14.98 -15.72 21.59
N GLU A 243 -13.70 -15.37 21.43
CA GLU A 243 -12.79 -16.00 20.49
C GLU A 243 -12.71 -17.52 20.77
N VAL A 244 -12.76 -18.33 19.72
CA VAL A 244 -12.64 -19.79 19.83
C VAL A 244 -11.17 -20.17 20.09
N PHE A 245 -10.23 -19.56 19.36
CA PHE A 245 -8.79 -19.76 19.58
C PHE A 245 -8.24 -18.75 20.58
N ALA A 246 -8.66 -18.88 21.83
CA ALA A 246 -8.31 -17.96 22.91
C ALA A 246 -6.82 -18.03 23.34
N ASN A 247 -6.16 -19.20 23.19
CA ASN A 247 -4.75 -19.32 23.51
C ASN A 247 -3.89 -18.84 22.34
N THR A 248 -2.86 -18.07 22.64
CA THR A 248 -1.90 -17.58 21.65
C THR A 248 -0.51 -18.17 21.88
N VAL A 249 0.31 -18.12 20.87
CA VAL A 249 1.73 -18.45 20.92
C VAL A 249 2.52 -17.33 21.64
N VAL A 250 3.82 -17.59 21.89
CA VAL A 250 4.78 -16.54 22.22
C VAL A 250 5.54 -16.17 20.94
N GLN A 251 5.35 -14.97 20.42
CA GLN A 251 6.13 -14.46 19.29
C GLN A 251 7.54 -14.10 19.77
N LYS A 252 8.55 -14.75 19.19
CA LYS A 252 9.97 -14.50 19.51
C LYS A 252 10.54 -13.34 18.72
N SER A 253 10.19 -13.26 17.44
CA SER A 253 10.69 -12.20 16.55
C SER A 253 9.76 -11.96 15.37
N VAL A 254 9.89 -10.77 14.78
CA VAL A 254 9.45 -10.44 13.43
C VAL A 254 10.59 -9.74 12.71
N SER A 255 10.83 -10.09 11.46
CA SER A 255 11.82 -9.45 10.61
C SER A 255 11.37 -9.39 9.16
N LEU A 256 11.93 -8.43 8.42
CA LEU A 256 11.56 -8.10 7.05
C LEU A 256 12.74 -8.24 6.11
N SER A 257 12.50 -8.74 4.91
CA SER A 257 13.30 -8.43 3.72
C SER A 257 12.39 -7.78 2.66
N ALA A 258 12.94 -7.35 1.53
CA ALA A 258 12.17 -6.64 0.51
C ALA A 258 10.96 -7.47 0.02
N THR A 259 11.14 -8.77 -0.18
CA THR A 259 10.10 -9.67 -0.68
C THR A 259 9.40 -10.51 0.38
N GLN A 260 9.86 -10.48 1.65
CA GLN A 260 9.42 -11.45 2.66
C GLN A 260 9.19 -10.80 4.04
N THR A 261 8.25 -11.40 4.80
CA THR A 261 8.08 -11.14 6.24
C THR A 261 8.21 -12.44 7.00
N HIS A 262 9.09 -12.46 8.01
CA HIS A 262 9.44 -13.64 8.79
C HIS A 262 8.97 -13.47 10.23
N TYR A 263 8.34 -14.49 10.77
CA TYR A 263 7.95 -14.59 12.18
C TYR A 263 8.52 -15.86 12.79
N SER A 264 8.91 -15.80 14.07
CA SER A 264 9.29 -16.97 14.85
C SER A 264 8.47 -17.01 16.13
N PHE A 265 7.92 -18.20 16.43
CA PHE A 265 7.04 -18.42 17.57
C PHE A 265 7.47 -19.62 18.40
N GLN A 266 7.15 -19.56 19.70
CA GLN A 266 7.15 -20.71 20.57
C GLN A 266 5.71 -21.14 20.86
N CYS A 267 5.41 -22.39 20.57
CA CYS A 267 4.09 -23.00 20.71
C CYS A 267 4.16 -24.16 21.72
N GLY A 268 4.41 -23.82 22.98
CA GLY A 268 4.73 -24.83 24.00
C GLY A 268 6.06 -25.52 23.74
N PRO A 269 6.09 -26.88 23.58
CA PRO A 269 7.33 -27.64 23.31
C PRO A 269 7.75 -27.64 21.83
N VAL A 270 7.09 -26.85 20.97
CA VAL A 270 7.39 -26.76 19.53
C VAL A 270 7.65 -25.31 19.17
N ASP A 271 8.64 -25.07 18.31
CA ASP A 271 8.87 -23.80 17.65
C ASP A 271 8.29 -23.84 16.24
N LEU A 272 7.70 -22.72 15.83
CA LEU A 272 7.13 -22.47 14.50
C LEU A 272 7.80 -21.26 13.90
N ASN A 273 8.38 -21.41 12.70
CA ASN A 273 8.79 -20.29 11.85
C ASN A 273 7.78 -20.13 10.71
N LEU A 274 7.37 -18.90 10.44
CA LEU A 274 6.38 -18.55 9.43
C LEU A 274 6.94 -17.47 8.53
N GLN A 275 6.74 -17.62 7.21
CA GLN A 275 7.21 -16.66 6.22
C GLN A 275 6.09 -16.34 5.23
N PHE A 276 5.84 -15.06 5.02
CA PHE A 276 4.99 -14.55 3.95
C PHE A 276 5.88 -14.05 2.83
N ILE A 277 5.70 -14.57 1.61
CA ILE A 277 6.57 -14.27 0.47
C ILE A 277 5.73 -13.77 -0.68
N SER A 278 6.02 -12.55 -1.12
CA SER A 278 5.45 -11.92 -2.31
C SER A 278 6.56 -11.76 -3.35
N PRO A 279 6.61 -12.58 -4.41
CA PRO A 279 7.71 -12.59 -5.38
C PRO A 279 7.62 -11.41 -6.37
N LEU A 280 7.58 -10.19 -5.85
CA LEU A 280 7.44 -8.95 -6.61
C LEU A 280 8.79 -8.52 -7.20
N LEU A 281 9.33 -9.28 -8.17
CA LEU A 281 10.65 -9.06 -8.74
C LEU A 281 10.59 -8.16 -9.98
N PRO A 282 11.09 -6.90 -9.92
CA PRO A 282 10.92 -5.92 -11.02
C PRO A 282 11.52 -6.36 -12.34
N ASN A 283 12.57 -7.19 -12.32
CA ASN A 283 13.27 -7.68 -13.52
C ASN A 283 12.66 -8.96 -14.12
N ASP A 284 11.58 -9.48 -13.55
CA ASP A 284 10.86 -10.65 -14.03
C ASP A 284 9.36 -10.32 -14.07
N LEU A 285 8.92 -9.72 -15.19
CA LEU A 285 7.56 -9.20 -15.33
C LEU A 285 6.49 -10.28 -15.19
N ASP A 286 6.76 -11.51 -15.60
CA ASP A 286 5.85 -12.62 -15.46
C ASP A 286 5.69 -12.99 -13.97
N LEU A 287 6.76 -13.00 -13.21
CA LEU A 287 6.74 -13.28 -11.79
C LEU A 287 6.20 -12.09 -10.99
N LEU A 288 6.60 -10.86 -11.37
CA LEU A 288 6.08 -9.63 -10.77
C LEU A 288 4.56 -9.53 -10.82
N SER A 289 3.97 -9.95 -11.93
CA SER A 289 2.52 -9.87 -12.17
C SER A 289 1.75 -11.12 -11.75
N ARG A 290 2.44 -12.27 -11.55
CA ARG A 290 1.80 -13.54 -11.17
C ARG A 290 1.16 -13.43 -9.79
N PRO A 291 -0.17 -13.59 -9.67
CA PRO A 291 -0.88 -13.25 -8.44
C PRO A 291 -0.85 -14.38 -7.41
N VAL A 292 0.34 -14.94 -7.13
CA VAL A 292 0.52 -16.07 -6.21
C VAL A 292 1.55 -15.72 -5.15
N ASN A 293 1.10 -15.68 -3.90
CA ASN A 293 1.95 -15.50 -2.72
C ASN A 293 2.10 -16.82 -1.97
N TYR A 294 3.22 -16.98 -1.23
CA TYR A 294 3.47 -18.18 -0.44
C TYR A 294 3.41 -17.86 1.05
N ILE A 295 2.88 -18.82 1.79
CA ILE A 295 2.89 -18.85 3.25
C ILE A 295 3.68 -20.09 3.64
N ASN A 296 4.97 -19.92 3.86
CA ASN A 296 5.88 -21.00 4.24
C ASN A 296 5.90 -21.16 5.75
N TYR A 297 6.00 -22.38 6.22
CA TYR A 297 6.21 -22.66 7.63
C TYR A 297 7.14 -23.85 7.84
N ASP A 298 7.89 -23.81 8.93
CA ASP A 298 8.61 -24.96 9.47
C ASP A 298 8.34 -25.10 10.97
N VAL A 299 8.30 -26.35 11.42
CA VAL A 299 8.06 -26.70 12.81
C VAL A 299 9.11 -27.69 13.31
N HIS A 300 9.57 -27.51 14.55
CA HIS A 300 10.48 -28.44 15.20
C HIS A 300 10.28 -28.44 16.71
N ALA A 301 10.53 -29.56 17.36
CA ALA A 301 10.49 -29.68 18.81
C ALA A 301 11.67 -28.92 19.45
N ASN A 302 11.41 -28.23 20.57
CA ASN A 302 12.41 -27.42 21.29
C ASN A 302 12.82 -27.99 22.66
N ASP A 303 12.27 -29.16 23.07
CA ASP A 303 12.51 -29.80 24.35
C ASP A 303 13.23 -31.17 24.26
N GLY A 304 13.54 -31.60 23.03
CA GLY A 304 14.22 -32.89 22.74
C GLY A 304 13.28 -34.09 22.62
N ASN A 305 11.99 -33.94 22.80
CA ASN A 305 10.98 -34.98 22.59
C ASN A 305 10.34 -34.89 21.22
N SER A 306 9.47 -35.84 20.89
CA SER A 306 8.62 -35.76 19.71
C SER A 306 7.19 -35.39 20.12
N HIS A 307 6.54 -34.55 19.30
CA HIS A 307 5.19 -34.02 19.55
C HIS A 307 4.31 -34.20 18.32
N GLU A 308 3.05 -34.51 18.53
CA GLU A 308 2.06 -34.58 17.46
C GLU A 308 1.58 -33.16 17.10
N VAL A 309 1.76 -32.77 15.83
CA VAL A 309 1.53 -31.40 15.34
C VAL A 309 0.56 -31.39 14.18
N GLN A 310 -0.39 -30.45 14.24
CA GLN A 310 -1.27 -30.06 13.13
C GLN A 310 -1.23 -28.54 12.97
N ILE A 311 -1.25 -28.08 11.72
CA ILE A 311 -1.32 -26.64 11.37
C ILE A 311 -2.68 -26.35 10.72
N TYR A 312 -3.37 -25.35 11.22
CA TYR A 312 -4.64 -24.84 10.71
C TYR A 312 -4.43 -23.49 10.07
N PHE A 313 -4.94 -23.31 8.85
CA PHE A 313 -5.12 -22.01 8.23
C PHE A 313 -6.54 -21.85 7.72
N GLU A 314 -7.08 -20.62 7.83
CA GLU A 314 -8.34 -20.26 7.19
C GLU A 314 -8.25 -18.89 6.55
N ALA A 315 -8.98 -18.73 5.46
CA ALA A 315 -9.25 -17.45 4.81
C ALA A 315 -10.75 -17.31 4.57
N THR A 316 -11.26 -16.09 4.67
CA THR A 316 -12.67 -15.78 4.43
C THR A 316 -12.87 -15.22 3.02
N PRO A 317 -14.09 -15.22 2.47
CA PRO A 317 -14.41 -14.54 1.22
C PRO A 317 -14.26 -13.01 1.27
N GLU A 318 -13.94 -12.41 2.43
CA GLU A 318 -13.63 -10.96 2.55
C GLU A 318 -12.53 -10.51 1.60
N TRP A 319 -11.69 -11.43 1.14
CA TRP A 319 -10.67 -11.18 0.13
C TRP A 319 -11.21 -10.85 -1.26
N ALA A 320 -12.49 -11.20 -1.54
CA ALA A 320 -13.10 -11.09 -2.86
C ALA A 320 -14.44 -10.33 -2.85
N VAL A 321 -14.66 -9.49 -1.84
CA VAL A 321 -15.85 -8.64 -1.76
C VAL A 321 -15.47 -7.19 -1.48
N ASN A 322 -16.25 -6.26 -2.00
CA ASN A 322 -16.19 -4.87 -1.57
C ASN A 322 -16.85 -4.69 -0.20
N GLU A 323 -17.99 -5.36 0.01
CA GLU A 323 -18.77 -5.27 1.24
C GLU A 323 -19.26 -6.64 1.71
N THR A 324 -19.32 -6.84 3.02
CA THR A 324 -19.65 -8.14 3.64
C THR A 324 -21.10 -8.57 3.50
N PHE A 325 -21.98 -7.71 2.99
CA PHE A 325 -23.36 -8.09 2.65
C PHE A 325 -23.49 -8.72 1.26
N GLN A 326 -22.44 -8.71 0.44
CA GLN A 326 -22.45 -9.35 -0.88
C GLN A 326 -22.57 -10.87 -0.73
N GLU A 327 -23.36 -11.49 -1.60
CA GLU A 327 -23.44 -12.94 -1.65
C GLU A 327 -22.19 -13.52 -2.27
N VAL A 328 -21.64 -14.55 -1.65
CA VAL A 328 -20.40 -15.22 -2.08
C VAL A 328 -20.66 -16.69 -2.35
N GLU A 329 -19.85 -17.26 -3.24
CA GLU A 329 -19.74 -18.69 -3.41
C GLU A 329 -18.31 -19.15 -3.10
N ILE A 330 -18.21 -20.31 -2.44
CA ILE A 330 -16.94 -21.02 -2.24
C ILE A 330 -17.06 -22.38 -2.91
N SER A 331 -16.03 -22.79 -3.60
CA SER A 331 -15.94 -24.13 -4.19
C SER A 331 -14.57 -24.76 -3.92
N LYS A 332 -14.56 -26.11 -3.90
CA LYS A 332 -13.36 -26.93 -3.73
C LYS A 332 -13.02 -27.62 -5.03
N GLY A 333 -11.74 -27.67 -5.39
CA GLY A 333 -11.25 -28.34 -6.58
C GLY A 333 -9.88 -28.96 -6.42
N THR A 334 -9.54 -29.85 -7.34
CA THR A 334 -8.20 -30.40 -7.51
C THR A 334 -7.84 -30.36 -8.98
N LYS A 335 -6.67 -29.78 -9.31
CA LYS A 335 -6.16 -29.73 -10.66
C LYS A 335 -4.63 -29.74 -10.69
N ASN A 336 -4.05 -30.46 -11.63
CA ASN A 336 -2.61 -30.55 -11.80
C ASN A 336 -1.83 -30.98 -10.52
N GLY A 337 -2.44 -31.79 -9.65
CA GLY A 337 -1.83 -32.18 -8.36
C GLY A 337 -1.83 -31.06 -7.31
N ILE A 338 -2.75 -30.09 -7.45
CA ILE A 338 -2.94 -29.00 -6.51
C ILE A 338 -4.41 -29.03 -6.05
N ASN A 339 -4.60 -29.09 -4.74
CA ASN A 339 -5.88 -28.90 -4.09
C ASN A 339 -6.10 -27.40 -3.85
N TYR A 340 -7.30 -26.91 -4.06
CA TYR A 340 -7.63 -25.52 -3.79
C TYR A 340 -9.06 -25.33 -3.28
N LEU A 341 -9.25 -24.26 -2.53
CA LEU A 341 -10.52 -23.63 -2.21
C LEU A 341 -10.55 -22.29 -2.91
N LYS A 342 -11.66 -21.96 -3.54
CA LYS A 342 -11.85 -20.77 -4.35
C LYS A 342 -13.08 -20.04 -3.86
N ALA A 343 -13.00 -18.71 -3.65
CA ALA A 343 -14.13 -17.89 -3.25
C ALA A 343 -14.23 -16.61 -4.09
N GLY A 344 -15.47 -16.18 -4.37
CA GLY A 344 -15.77 -14.93 -5.06
C GLY A 344 -17.23 -14.53 -4.85
N THR A 345 -17.61 -13.32 -5.30
CA THR A 345 -19.02 -12.91 -5.31
C THR A 345 -19.81 -13.72 -6.34
N THR A 346 -21.09 -13.94 -6.10
CA THR A 346 -21.96 -14.56 -7.10
C THR A 346 -22.29 -13.63 -8.26
N GLU A 347 -22.24 -12.32 -8.03
CA GLU A 347 -22.58 -11.29 -9.03
C GLU A 347 -21.47 -11.09 -10.06
N GLN A 348 -20.21 -11.15 -9.63
CA GLN A 348 -19.05 -10.94 -10.51
C GLN A 348 -19.12 -9.62 -11.30
N ALA A 349 -19.24 -8.49 -10.60
CA ALA A 349 -19.35 -7.14 -11.14
C ALA A 349 -18.02 -6.62 -11.74
N VAL A 350 -17.53 -7.29 -12.79
CA VAL A 350 -16.20 -7.09 -13.39
C VAL A 350 -16.02 -5.65 -13.84
N LEU A 351 -15.04 -4.94 -13.21
CA LEU A 351 -14.70 -3.54 -13.52
C LEU A 351 -15.89 -2.56 -13.41
N GLU A 352 -16.94 -2.87 -12.66
CA GLU A 352 -18.10 -1.98 -12.59
C GLU A 352 -17.86 -0.80 -11.65
N LYS A 353 -17.23 -1.02 -10.51
CA LYS A 353 -16.95 0.03 -9.52
C LYS A 353 -15.59 0.69 -9.72
N LYS A 354 -15.46 1.92 -9.26
CA LYS A 354 -14.21 2.67 -9.21
C LYS A 354 -14.20 3.58 -7.98
N GLY A 355 -13.04 3.85 -7.42
CA GLY A 355 -12.92 4.74 -6.26
C GLY A 355 -11.71 4.42 -5.39
N ASP A 356 -11.52 5.23 -4.35
CA ASP A 356 -10.39 5.06 -3.44
C ASP A 356 -10.54 3.84 -2.53
N ASN A 357 -11.55 3.81 -1.69
CA ASN A 357 -11.73 2.76 -0.67
C ASN A 357 -12.40 1.48 -1.20
N ILE A 358 -12.58 1.36 -2.51
CA ILE A 358 -13.19 0.18 -3.13
C ILE A 358 -12.20 -0.97 -3.15
N ARG A 359 -12.66 -2.14 -2.74
CA ARG A 359 -11.98 -3.43 -2.90
C ARG A 359 -12.58 -4.19 -4.06
N ILE A 360 -11.85 -5.16 -4.56
CA ILE A 360 -12.31 -6.00 -5.66
C ILE A 360 -13.52 -6.85 -5.23
N ASP A 361 -14.55 -6.87 -6.04
CA ASP A 361 -15.76 -7.69 -5.85
C ASP A 361 -16.10 -8.53 -7.09
N TRP A 362 -15.08 -8.82 -7.89
CA TRP A 362 -15.12 -9.77 -9.00
C TRP A 362 -13.85 -10.61 -8.98
N GLY A 363 -13.83 -11.68 -9.77
CA GLY A 363 -12.75 -12.65 -9.72
C GLY A 363 -12.80 -13.51 -8.47
N TYR A 364 -11.71 -14.18 -8.16
CA TYR A 364 -11.67 -15.21 -7.14
C TYR A 364 -10.38 -15.22 -6.35
N VAL A 365 -10.49 -15.30 -5.04
CA VAL A 365 -9.37 -15.66 -4.17
C VAL A 365 -9.22 -17.19 -4.12
N TYR A 366 -7.98 -17.65 -4.09
CA TYR A 366 -7.62 -19.07 -3.96
C TYR A 366 -6.75 -19.31 -2.73
N LEU A 367 -7.15 -20.28 -1.92
CA LEU A 367 -6.28 -20.89 -0.92
C LEU A 367 -5.89 -22.26 -1.46
N ALA A 368 -4.61 -22.49 -1.76
CA ALA A 368 -4.16 -23.66 -2.49
C ALA A 368 -2.96 -24.35 -1.81
N ALA A 369 -2.87 -25.67 -1.97
CA ALA A 369 -1.78 -26.49 -1.49
C ALA A 369 -1.46 -27.59 -2.51
N LYS A 370 -0.20 -28.05 -2.53
CA LYS A 370 0.14 -29.27 -3.25
C LYS A 370 -0.67 -30.44 -2.70
N GLU A 371 -1.20 -31.27 -3.60
CA GLU A 371 -1.95 -32.44 -3.22
C GLU A 371 -1.10 -33.39 -2.37
N ALA A 372 -1.57 -33.70 -1.18
CA ALA A 372 -0.92 -34.58 -0.23
C ALA A 372 -1.95 -35.17 0.74
N ASP A 373 -1.81 -36.43 1.11
CA ASP A 373 -2.75 -37.15 1.96
C ASP A 373 -2.88 -36.53 3.37
N GLN A 374 -1.82 -35.88 3.85
CA GLN A 374 -1.83 -35.23 5.17
C GLN A 374 -2.55 -33.88 5.18
N THR A 375 -2.83 -33.28 3.99
CA THR A 375 -3.44 -31.96 3.89
C THR A 375 -4.93 -32.07 3.62
N ILE A 376 -5.74 -31.63 4.56
CA ILE A 376 -7.19 -31.55 4.46
C ILE A 376 -7.58 -30.13 4.05
N MET A 377 -8.39 -30.01 3.01
CA MET A 377 -9.02 -28.74 2.62
C MET A 377 -10.53 -28.89 2.67
N ALA A 378 -11.20 -27.94 3.34
CA ALA A 378 -12.65 -27.99 3.54
C ALA A 378 -13.27 -26.61 3.57
N ILE A 379 -14.54 -26.55 3.17
CA ILE A 379 -15.42 -25.40 3.36
C ILE A 379 -16.09 -25.56 4.73
N GLY A 380 -16.00 -24.54 5.57
CA GLY A 380 -16.58 -24.58 6.92
C GLY A 380 -17.42 -23.33 7.24
N ASP A 381 -18.11 -23.38 8.38
CA ASP A 381 -18.65 -22.20 9.05
C ASP A 381 -17.55 -21.56 9.91
N TYR A 382 -17.50 -20.24 9.92
CA TYR A 382 -16.43 -19.46 10.55
C TYR A 382 -16.10 -19.86 12.00
N PHE A 383 -17.11 -20.11 12.81
CA PHE A 383 -16.89 -20.51 14.20
C PHE A 383 -16.81 -22.01 14.38
N LYS A 384 -17.71 -22.79 13.74
CA LYS A 384 -17.74 -24.25 13.89
C LYS A 384 -16.49 -24.94 13.40
N ALA A 385 -15.86 -24.42 12.35
CA ALA A 385 -14.58 -24.97 11.86
C ALA A 385 -13.51 -24.89 12.95
N LYS A 386 -13.37 -23.75 13.61
CA LYS A 386 -12.43 -23.57 14.73
C LYS A 386 -12.79 -24.42 15.94
N GLU A 387 -14.07 -24.49 16.32
CA GLU A 387 -14.56 -25.31 17.43
C GLU A 387 -14.25 -26.80 17.22
N ASN A 388 -14.45 -27.31 16.00
CA ASN A 388 -14.13 -28.68 15.65
C ASN A 388 -12.62 -28.95 15.67
N PHE A 389 -11.81 -28.05 15.09
CA PHE A 389 -10.37 -28.16 15.16
C PHE A 389 -9.86 -28.12 16.61
N LEU A 390 -10.40 -27.25 17.45
CA LEU A 390 -10.05 -27.14 18.86
C LEU A 390 -10.29 -28.45 19.60
N LYS A 391 -11.45 -29.10 19.36
CA LYS A 391 -11.86 -30.33 20.04
C LYS A 391 -11.18 -31.56 19.48
N GLU A 392 -11.21 -31.72 18.15
CA GLU A 392 -10.93 -32.99 17.47
C GLU A 392 -9.69 -32.92 16.58
N GLY A 393 -9.14 -31.72 16.27
CA GLY A 393 -8.05 -31.57 15.30
C GLY A 393 -8.47 -31.85 13.86
N SER A 394 -9.80 -31.84 13.60
CA SER A 394 -10.36 -32.14 12.29
C SER A 394 -11.52 -31.19 11.97
N ILE A 395 -11.95 -31.21 10.71
CA ILE A 395 -13.19 -30.57 10.28
C ILE A 395 -14.05 -31.64 9.65
N PRO A 396 -15.35 -31.68 9.92
CA PRO A 396 -16.27 -32.57 9.20
C PRO A 396 -16.12 -32.38 7.70
N ALA A 397 -16.18 -33.47 6.94
CA ALA A 397 -16.23 -33.37 5.50
C ALA A 397 -17.43 -32.47 5.12
N GLY A 398 -17.14 -31.26 4.64
CA GLY A 398 -18.16 -30.32 4.22
C GLY A 398 -18.64 -30.60 2.81
N GLU A 399 -19.56 -29.77 2.36
CA GLU A 399 -19.98 -29.72 0.96
C GLU A 399 -18.81 -29.25 0.07
N ASN A 400 -18.85 -29.61 -1.22
CA ASN A 400 -17.84 -29.16 -2.18
C ASN A 400 -18.09 -27.72 -2.65
N GLU A 401 -19.28 -27.19 -2.41
CA GLU A 401 -19.71 -25.84 -2.76
C GLU A 401 -20.57 -25.25 -1.64
N SER A 402 -20.49 -23.95 -1.44
CA SER A 402 -21.32 -23.22 -0.48
C SER A 402 -21.64 -21.84 -1.05
N LYS A 403 -22.89 -21.38 -0.83
CA LYS A 403 -23.31 -20.01 -1.12
C LYS A 403 -23.86 -19.37 0.14
N ALA A 404 -23.45 -18.15 0.42
CA ALA A 404 -23.90 -17.44 1.60
C ALA A 404 -23.79 -15.91 1.45
N VAL A 405 -24.66 -15.20 2.17
CA VAL A 405 -24.43 -13.78 2.48
C VAL A 405 -23.62 -13.73 3.76
N MET A 406 -22.41 -13.16 3.69
CA MET A 406 -21.41 -13.24 4.77
C MET A 406 -21.91 -12.70 6.11
N THR A 407 -22.75 -11.65 6.09
CA THR A 407 -23.34 -11.08 7.32
C THR A 407 -24.33 -12.00 8.03
N GLN A 408 -24.83 -13.03 7.33
CA GLN A 408 -25.80 -14.00 7.86
C GLN A 408 -25.10 -15.31 8.26
N ALA A 409 -24.19 -15.80 7.43
CA ALA A 409 -23.45 -17.04 7.68
C ALA A 409 -22.09 -16.92 6.98
N MET A 410 -21.05 -16.59 7.72
CA MET A 410 -19.72 -16.44 7.14
C MET A 410 -19.12 -17.83 6.83
N PRO A 411 -19.00 -18.21 5.55
CA PRO A 411 -18.30 -19.42 5.17
C PRO A 411 -16.80 -19.17 5.20
N VAL A 412 -16.00 -20.22 5.42
CA VAL A 412 -14.53 -20.14 5.41
C VAL A 412 -13.90 -21.21 4.57
N MET A 413 -12.77 -20.87 3.97
CA MET A 413 -11.85 -21.78 3.32
C MET A 413 -10.84 -22.26 4.35
N VAL A 414 -10.79 -23.54 4.66
CA VAL A 414 -9.94 -24.09 5.71
C VAL A 414 -8.97 -25.11 5.16
N THR A 415 -7.72 -25.03 5.65
CA THR A 415 -6.67 -26.03 5.41
C THR A 415 -6.17 -26.54 6.75
N ILE A 416 -6.08 -27.87 6.91
CA ILE A 416 -5.39 -28.52 8.02
C ILE A 416 -4.25 -29.38 7.43
N ASP A 417 -3.04 -29.08 7.85
CA ASP A 417 -1.87 -29.94 7.58
C ASP A 417 -1.59 -30.82 8.80
N ASN A 418 -1.72 -32.13 8.63
CA ASN A 418 -1.40 -33.11 9.66
C ASN A 418 0.10 -33.40 9.58
N VAL A 419 0.93 -32.55 10.17
CA VAL A 419 2.38 -32.67 10.14
C VAL A 419 2.85 -33.98 10.78
N GLY A 420 2.08 -34.49 11.76
CA GLY A 420 2.35 -35.73 12.48
C GLY A 420 3.42 -35.55 13.55
N SER A 421 4.23 -36.53 13.75
CA SER A 421 5.24 -36.57 14.83
C SER A 421 6.45 -35.69 14.46
N VAL A 422 6.64 -34.58 15.19
CA VAL A 422 7.71 -33.60 15.00
C VAL A 422 8.77 -33.76 16.05
N SER A 423 10.04 -33.89 15.64
CA SER A 423 11.23 -33.95 16.50
C SER A 423 12.03 -32.62 16.40
N SER A 424 13.27 -32.62 16.87
CA SER A 424 14.20 -31.49 16.70
C SER A 424 14.59 -31.20 15.24
N LYS A 425 14.33 -32.13 14.30
CA LYS A 425 14.55 -31.91 12.88
C LYS A 425 13.34 -31.17 12.32
N PRO A 426 13.53 -30.00 11.67
CA PRO A 426 12.43 -29.23 11.10
C PRO A 426 11.65 -29.99 10.02
N VAL A 427 10.33 -29.85 10.05
CA VAL A 427 9.42 -30.28 8.99
C VAL A 427 8.85 -29.02 8.32
N ASN A 428 9.01 -28.92 6.99
CA ASN A 428 8.66 -27.72 6.21
C ASN A 428 7.48 -28.02 5.30
N ASN A 429 6.59 -27.04 5.15
CA ASN A 429 5.56 -27.05 4.14
C ASN A 429 5.18 -25.61 3.76
N TYR A 430 4.31 -25.44 2.77
CA TYR A 430 3.80 -24.12 2.36
C TYR A 430 2.37 -24.20 1.82
N LEU A 431 1.68 -23.09 1.91
CA LEU A 431 0.41 -22.80 1.26
C LEU A 431 0.61 -21.68 0.25
N MET A 432 -0.31 -21.58 -0.70
CA MET A 432 -0.38 -20.47 -1.63
C MET A 432 -1.71 -19.73 -1.44
N LEU A 433 -1.64 -18.41 -1.42
CA LEU A 433 -2.79 -17.54 -1.55
C LEU A 433 -2.66 -16.78 -2.87
N ALA A 434 -3.68 -16.90 -3.72
CA ALA A 434 -3.67 -16.32 -5.06
C ALA A 434 -4.98 -15.58 -5.35
N TYR A 435 -4.96 -14.69 -6.34
CA TYR A 435 -6.14 -13.98 -6.79
C TYR A 435 -6.20 -13.94 -8.32
N ASP A 436 -7.32 -14.37 -8.89
CA ASP A 436 -7.61 -14.24 -10.33
C ASP A 436 -8.65 -13.12 -10.51
N ASP A 437 -8.22 -11.99 -11.05
CA ASP A 437 -9.04 -10.81 -11.23
C ASP A 437 -9.77 -10.77 -12.59
N ILE A 438 -9.63 -11.80 -13.40
CA ILE A 438 -10.30 -12.02 -14.70
C ILE A 438 -9.99 -10.92 -15.72
N GLU A 439 -10.36 -9.69 -15.42
CA GLU A 439 -10.04 -8.44 -16.11
C GLU A 439 -9.52 -7.46 -15.06
N SER A 440 -8.37 -6.84 -15.32
CA SER A 440 -7.67 -6.05 -14.32
C SER A 440 -7.96 -4.57 -14.41
N ILE A 441 -7.93 -4.00 -15.61
CA ILE A 441 -7.99 -2.56 -15.88
C ILE A 441 -8.87 -2.30 -17.11
N GLN A 442 -9.69 -1.26 -17.05
CA GLN A 442 -10.29 -0.71 -18.25
C GLN A 442 -9.44 0.47 -18.73
N TYR A 443 -8.89 0.38 -19.92
CA TYR A 443 -7.98 1.36 -20.52
C TYR A 443 -8.57 1.95 -21.79
N PHE A 444 -9.04 3.19 -21.70
CA PHE A 444 -9.71 3.92 -22.79
C PHE A 444 -10.78 3.10 -23.55
N GLY A 445 -11.59 2.37 -22.78
CA GLY A 445 -12.68 1.53 -23.27
C GLY A 445 -12.32 0.06 -23.51
N ASP A 446 -11.05 -0.30 -23.45
CA ASP A 446 -10.59 -1.68 -23.57
C ASP A 446 -10.40 -2.32 -22.19
N ASN A 447 -10.98 -3.47 -21.96
CA ASN A 447 -10.71 -4.26 -20.77
C ASN A 447 -9.41 -5.06 -20.98
N LEU A 448 -8.47 -4.89 -20.06
CA LEU A 448 -7.15 -5.50 -20.12
C LEU A 448 -6.99 -6.54 -19.03
N LYS A 449 -6.42 -7.68 -19.39
CA LYS A 449 -6.01 -8.73 -18.44
C LYS A 449 -4.65 -8.41 -17.81
N ALA A 450 -4.38 -8.99 -16.65
CA ALA A 450 -3.06 -8.92 -16.04
C ALA A 450 -1.98 -9.49 -16.98
N TRP A 451 -0.78 -8.92 -16.90
CA TRP A 451 0.36 -9.31 -17.74
C TRP A 451 0.64 -10.82 -17.73
N TRP A 452 0.60 -11.46 -16.58
CA TRP A 452 0.90 -12.88 -16.41
C TRP A 452 0.00 -13.82 -17.23
N THR A 453 -1.19 -13.37 -17.62
CA THR A 453 -2.13 -14.19 -18.40
C THR A 453 -1.68 -14.42 -19.84
N GLN A 454 -0.67 -13.67 -20.32
CA GLN A 454 -0.18 -13.69 -21.69
C GLN A 454 -1.34 -13.62 -22.69
N ASP A 455 -2.16 -12.57 -22.57
CA ASP A 455 -3.37 -12.32 -23.37
C ASP A 455 -4.45 -13.41 -23.23
N GLY A 456 -4.52 -14.04 -22.06
CA GLY A 456 -5.47 -15.10 -21.77
C GLY A 456 -5.03 -16.49 -22.25
N THR A 457 -3.76 -16.65 -22.65
CA THR A 457 -3.17 -17.95 -22.96
C THR A 457 -2.98 -18.78 -21.69
N LEU A 458 -2.61 -18.12 -20.57
CA LEU A 458 -2.48 -18.73 -19.26
C LEU A 458 -3.70 -18.39 -18.39
N ASN A 459 -4.08 -19.33 -17.56
CA ASN A 459 -5.12 -19.18 -16.55
C ASN A 459 -4.57 -19.44 -15.14
N ILE A 460 -5.38 -19.27 -14.10
CA ILE A 460 -4.94 -19.40 -12.71
C ILE A 460 -4.42 -20.82 -12.38
N ASP A 461 -4.95 -21.87 -13.01
CA ASP A 461 -4.46 -23.23 -12.81
C ASP A 461 -3.02 -23.38 -13.33
N ASP A 462 -2.69 -22.70 -14.44
CA ASP A 462 -1.33 -22.64 -14.97
C ASP A 462 -0.42 -21.85 -14.03
N ALA A 463 -0.87 -20.71 -13.51
CA ALA A 463 -0.12 -19.89 -12.55
C ALA A 463 0.19 -20.68 -11.25
N LEU A 464 -0.79 -21.39 -10.70
CA LEU A 464 -0.60 -22.24 -9.52
C LEU A 464 0.35 -23.41 -9.80
N LYS A 465 0.23 -24.06 -10.97
CA LYS A 465 1.14 -25.11 -11.41
C LYS A 465 2.57 -24.62 -11.54
N MET A 466 2.77 -23.46 -12.17
CA MET A 466 4.09 -22.84 -12.29
C MET A 466 4.64 -22.46 -10.90
N ALA A 467 3.82 -21.91 -10.01
CA ALA A 467 4.21 -21.56 -8.65
C ALA A 467 4.73 -22.79 -7.87
N VAL A 468 4.12 -23.97 -8.05
CA VAL A 468 4.60 -25.19 -7.42
C VAL A 468 5.88 -25.72 -8.08
N SER A 469 5.91 -25.75 -9.42
CA SER A 469 7.05 -26.32 -10.14
C SER A 469 8.32 -25.46 -10.05
N GLU A 470 8.18 -24.15 -9.93
CA GLU A 470 9.27 -23.18 -9.86
C GLU A 470 9.62 -22.76 -8.42
N TYR A 471 8.95 -23.31 -7.42
CA TYR A 471 9.05 -22.87 -6.01
C TYR A 471 10.49 -22.59 -5.55
N THR A 472 11.40 -23.58 -5.68
CA THR A 472 12.80 -23.42 -5.24
C THR A 472 13.52 -22.31 -6.00
N SER A 473 13.28 -22.20 -7.31
CA SER A 473 13.85 -21.14 -8.14
C SER A 473 13.33 -19.75 -7.73
N ILE A 474 12.02 -19.63 -7.45
CA ILE A 474 11.40 -18.39 -7.01
C ILE A 474 11.97 -17.96 -5.65
N MET A 475 12.07 -18.90 -4.68
CA MET A 475 12.66 -18.59 -3.37
C MET A 475 14.10 -18.09 -3.48
N ASN A 476 14.90 -18.71 -4.35
CA ASN A 476 16.28 -18.30 -4.57
C ASN A 476 16.39 -16.94 -5.27
N LYS A 477 15.54 -16.66 -6.25
CA LYS A 477 15.45 -15.32 -6.90
C LYS A 477 15.06 -14.24 -5.88
N CYS A 478 14.08 -14.49 -5.01
CA CYS A 478 13.69 -13.58 -3.94
C CYS A 478 14.87 -13.30 -2.99
N ALA A 479 15.53 -14.35 -2.52
CA ALA A 479 16.67 -14.20 -1.61
C ALA A 479 17.85 -13.44 -2.23
N GLU A 480 18.12 -13.65 -3.52
CA GLU A 480 19.14 -12.93 -4.26
C GLU A 480 18.76 -11.44 -4.42
N PHE A 481 17.54 -11.14 -4.77
CA PHE A 481 17.03 -9.78 -4.88
C PHE A 481 17.07 -9.06 -3.52
N ASP A 482 16.57 -9.69 -2.47
CA ASP A 482 16.60 -9.17 -1.10
C ASP A 482 18.03 -8.83 -0.65
N LYS A 483 18.98 -9.71 -0.96
CA LYS A 483 20.40 -9.49 -0.65
C LYS A 483 20.97 -8.29 -1.42
N ASN A 484 20.72 -8.20 -2.71
CA ASN A 484 21.25 -7.13 -3.55
C ASN A 484 20.69 -5.77 -3.09
N LEU A 485 19.37 -5.68 -2.85
CA LEU A 485 18.74 -4.47 -2.34
C LEU A 485 19.33 -4.06 -0.97
N TRP A 486 19.49 -5.01 -0.07
CA TRP A 486 20.07 -4.76 1.25
C TRP A 486 21.52 -4.23 1.14
N ASP A 487 22.37 -4.91 0.38
CA ASP A 487 23.77 -4.54 0.23
C ASP A 487 23.93 -3.14 -0.39
N GLU A 488 23.19 -2.85 -1.47
CA GLU A 488 23.25 -1.55 -2.15
C GLU A 488 22.77 -0.41 -1.25
N THR A 489 21.68 -0.61 -0.53
CA THR A 489 21.11 0.42 0.35
C THR A 489 21.99 0.65 1.60
N MET A 490 22.57 -0.42 2.15
CA MET A 490 23.56 -0.34 3.23
C MET A 490 24.80 0.45 2.80
N GLU A 491 25.30 0.20 1.60
CA GLU A 491 26.44 0.92 1.04
C GLU A 491 26.10 2.40 0.83
N ALA A 492 24.98 2.71 0.22
CA ALA A 492 24.57 4.07 -0.12
C ALA A 492 24.25 4.94 1.11
N GLY A 493 23.44 4.44 2.04
CA GLY A 493 22.89 5.25 3.13
C GLY A 493 23.10 4.70 4.55
N GLY A 494 23.56 3.45 4.72
CA GLY A 494 23.70 2.78 6.01
C GLY A 494 22.41 2.12 6.48
N LYS A 495 22.44 1.55 7.70
CA LYS A 495 21.40 0.66 8.20
C LYS A 495 19.99 1.29 8.20
N ASN A 496 19.85 2.49 8.77
CA ASN A 496 18.54 3.14 8.86
C ASN A 496 17.91 3.41 7.48
N TYR A 497 18.75 3.75 6.49
CA TYR A 497 18.31 3.90 5.11
C TYR A 497 17.92 2.54 4.49
N ALA A 498 18.70 1.49 4.72
CA ALA A 498 18.38 0.15 4.23
C ALA A 498 17.07 -0.37 4.84
N ASP A 499 16.85 -0.17 6.13
CA ASP A 499 15.60 -0.51 6.81
C ASP A 499 14.38 0.16 6.13
N LEU A 500 14.49 1.46 5.84
CA LEU A 500 13.43 2.21 5.15
C LEU A 500 13.16 1.68 3.74
N CYS A 501 14.20 1.39 2.97
CA CYS A 501 14.06 0.85 1.61
C CYS A 501 13.43 -0.55 1.61
N VAL A 502 13.81 -1.43 2.54
CA VAL A 502 13.20 -2.76 2.72
C VAL A 502 11.71 -2.63 2.99
N LEU A 503 11.31 -1.76 3.89
CA LEU A 503 9.90 -1.56 4.23
C LEU A 503 9.11 -0.94 3.06
N ALA A 504 9.70 0.01 2.33
CA ALA A 504 9.06 0.71 1.22
C ALA A 504 8.82 -0.16 0.00
N PHE A 505 9.64 -1.19 -0.22
CA PHE A 505 9.67 -1.94 -1.48
C PHE A 505 8.32 -2.56 -1.84
N ARG A 506 7.78 -3.45 -0.98
CA ARG A 506 6.50 -4.12 -1.26
C ARG A 506 5.33 -3.15 -1.30
N GLN A 507 5.35 -2.12 -0.46
CA GLN A 507 4.31 -1.10 -0.46
C GLN A 507 4.25 -0.37 -1.79
N SER A 508 5.41 0.06 -2.32
CA SER A 508 5.45 0.77 -3.59
C SER A 508 5.01 -0.11 -4.75
N VAL A 509 5.53 -1.34 -4.86
CA VAL A 509 5.16 -2.25 -5.95
C VAL A 509 3.69 -2.63 -5.93
N ALA A 510 3.16 -3.00 -4.75
CA ALA A 510 1.77 -3.44 -4.58
C ALA A 510 0.73 -2.32 -4.74
N ALA A 511 1.17 -1.07 -4.90
CA ALA A 511 0.28 0.03 -5.28
C ALA A 511 0.08 0.15 -6.81
N HIS A 512 0.56 -0.81 -7.59
CA HIS A 512 0.47 -0.83 -9.06
C HIS A 512 -0.15 -2.12 -9.58
N LYS A 513 -0.69 -2.02 -10.80
CA LYS A 513 -1.13 -3.17 -11.59
C LYS A 513 -0.39 -3.21 -12.93
N LEU A 514 0.20 -4.35 -13.25
CA LEU A 514 0.92 -4.57 -14.51
C LEU A 514 0.00 -5.23 -15.54
N VAL A 515 -0.22 -4.51 -16.64
CA VAL A 515 -0.99 -4.96 -17.79
C VAL A 515 -0.24 -4.55 -19.08
N LYS A 516 -0.77 -4.89 -20.24
CA LYS A 516 -0.28 -4.36 -21.53
C LYS A 516 -1.45 -3.90 -22.39
N ASP A 517 -1.22 -2.88 -23.21
CA ASP A 517 -2.20 -2.43 -24.18
C ASP A 517 -2.26 -3.37 -25.42
N LYS A 518 -3.19 -3.10 -26.33
CA LYS A 518 -3.35 -3.88 -27.56
C LYS A 518 -2.17 -3.80 -28.53
N GLN A 519 -1.30 -2.81 -28.35
CA GLN A 519 -0.07 -2.64 -29.11
C GLN A 519 1.12 -3.38 -28.49
N GLY A 520 0.93 -3.96 -27.30
CA GLY A 520 1.95 -4.66 -26.55
C GLY A 520 2.83 -3.76 -25.67
N ASN A 521 2.48 -2.47 -25.51
CA ASN A 521 3.18 -1.58 -24.60
C ASN A 521 2.89 -1.96 -23.16
N ILE A 522 3.92 -1.93 -22.33
CA ILE A 522 3.79 -2.09 -20.87
C ILE A 522 2.96 -0.92 -20.32
N LEU A 523 1.99 -1.25 -19.48
CA LEU A 523 1.25 -0.33 -18.63
C LEU A 523 1.41 -0.79 -17.18
N PHE A 524 2.03 0.05 -16.35
CA PHE A 524 2.23 -0.21 -14.92
C PHE A 524 1.51 0.86 -14.13
N LEU A 525 0.22 0.66 -13.95
CA LEU A 525 -0.73 1.67 -13.51
C LEU A 525 -0.81 1.71 -11.98
N SER A 526 -0.45 2.84 -11.41
CA SER A 526 -0.62 3.10 -9.98
C SER A 526 -2.08 3.34 -9.61
N LYS A 527 -2.45 2.96 -8.39
CA LYS A 527 -3.62 3.49 -7.69
C LYS A 527 -3.13 4.47 -6.62
N GLU A 528 -3.69 5.66 -6.61
CA GLU A 528 -3.47 6.60 -5.51
C GLU A 528 -4.29 6.17 -4.31
N ASN A 529 -3.69 5.30 -3.49
CA ASN A 529 -4.32 4.72 -2.31
C ASN A 529 -4.53 5.76 -1.21
N PHE A 530 -5.65 5.66 -0.51
CA PHE A 530 -6.00 6.49 0.66
C PHE A 530 -5.88 7.99 0.37
N SER A 531 -6.44 8.42 -0.74
CA SER A 531 -6.51 9.80 -1.21
C SER A 531 -7.78 9.99 -2.03
N ASN A 532 -7.69 9.99 -3.36
CA ASN A 532 -8.83 10.14 -4.27
C ASN A 532 -9.06 8.91 -5.18
N GLY A 533 -8.16 7.93 -5.14
CA GLY A 533 -8.22 6.72 -5.96
C GLY A 533 -7.89 6.92 -7.43
N SER A 534 -7.24 8.01 -7.82
CA SER A 534 -6.81 8.23 -9.20
C SER A 534 -5.89 7.12 -9.70
N ILE A 535 -5.95 6.82 -11.01
CA ILE A 535 -5.13 5.82 -11.67
C ILE A 535 -4.11 6.48 -12.60
N GLY A 536 -2.84 6.06 -12.50
CA GLY A 536 -1.75 6.59 -13.32
C GLY A 536 -1.51 8.07 -13.07
N THR A 537 -1.61 8.49 -11.81
CA THR A 537 -1.40 9.87 -11.35
C THR A 537 0.06 10.27 -11.53
N VAL A 538 0.32 11.37 -12.21
CA VAL A 538 1.68 11.77 -12.61
C VAL A 538 2.47 12.30 -11.41
N ASP A 539 1.88 13.10 -10.53
CA ASP A 539 2.52 13.60 -9.33
C ASP A 539 2.73 12.55 -8.22
N VAL A 540 2.08 11.38 -8.34
CA VAL A 540 2.38 10.16 -7.57
C VAL A 540 3.46 9.31 -8.26
N THR A 541 3.44 9.26 -9.57
CA THR A 541 4.48 8.58 -10.38
C THR A 541 5.85 9.21 -10.16
N TYR A 542 5.92 10.54 -10.10
CA TYR A 542 7.17 11.28 -9.95
C TYR A 542 7.95 10.91 -8.68
N PRO A 543 7.38 10.97 -7.47
CA PRO A 543 8.08 10.49 -6.27
C PRO A 543 8.34 8.98 -6.27
N SER A 544 7.50 8.16 -6.92
CA SER A 544 7.68 6.69 -6.96
C SER A 544 8.80 6.24 -7.88
N ALA A 545 9.11 7.03 -8.90
CA ALA A 545 9.97 6.68 -10.03
C ALA A 545 11.38 6.17 -9.67
N PRO A 546 12.08 6.67 -8.65
CA PRO A 546 13.46 6.27 -8.36
C PRO A 546 13.68 4.77 -8.22
N MET A 547 12.74 4.07 -7.59
CA MET A 547 12.83 2.61 -7.42
C MET A 547 12.77 1.90 -8.78
N TYR A 548 11.89 2.32 -9.67
CA TYR A 548 11.73 1.70 -10.99
C TYR A 548 12.86 2.08 -11.93
N LEU A 549 13.35 3.31 -11.87
CA LEU A 549 14.58 3.72 -12.58
C LEU A 549 15.77 2.85 -12.20
N LYS A 550 15.90 2.50 -10.91
CA LYS A 550 17.01 1.69 -10.42
C LYS A 550 16.91 0.24 -10.87
N TYR A 551 15.72 -0.37 -10.74
CA TYR A 551 15.59 -1.82 -10.92
C TYR A 551 15.06 -2.24 -12.31
N ASN A 552 14.15 -1.47 -12.90
CA ASN A 552 13.65 -1.74 -14.25
C ASN A 552 13.01 -0.48 -14.88
N PRO A 553 13.75 0.28 -15.70
CA PRO A 553 13.21 1.47 -16.38
C PRO A 553 11.99 1.22 -17.27
N ASP A 554 11.78 0.00 -17.77
CA ASP A 554 10.60 -0.33 -18.57
C ASP A 554 9.30 -0.25 -17.75
N LEU A 555 9.36 -0.50 -16.43
CA LEU A 555 8.22 -0.27 -15.55
C LEU A 555 7.90 1.22 -15.45
N LEU A 556 8.90 2.09 -15.34
CA LEU A 556 8.66 3.53 -15.35
C LEU A 556 8.10 4.00 -16.71
N LYS A 557 8.58 3.49 -17.82
CA LYS A 557 7.93 3.74 -19.14
C LYS A 557 6.47 3.31 -19.11
N GLY A 558 6.17 2.17 -18.48
CA GLY A 558 4.82 1.67 -18.28
C GLY A 558 3.93 2.60 -17.44
N MET A 559 4.51 3.37 -16.51
CA MET A 559 3.81 4.40 -15.76
C MET A 559 3.55 5.67 -16.59
N LEU A 560 4.47 6.03 -17.47
CA LEU A 560 4.37 7.24 -18.33
C LEU A 560 3.54 7.02 -19.60
N ASN A 561 3.55 5.82 -20.16
CA ASN A 561 2.86 5.49 -21.42
C ASN A 561 1.38 5.92 -21.44
N PRO A 562 0.58 5.78 -20.36
CA PRO A 562 -0.81 6.20 -20.37
C PRO A 562 -1.00 7.70 -20.61
N ILE A 563 -0.13 8.54 -20.05
CA ILE A 563 -0.18 10.00 -20.19
C ILE A 563 0.26 10.43 -21.60
N PHE A 564 1.31 9.78 -22.15
CA PHE A 564 1.71 9.99 -23.54
C PHE A 564 0.57 9.63 -24.49
N TYR A 565 0.00 8.42 -24.34
CA TYR A 565 -1.14 8.00 -25.17
C TYR A 565 -2.33 8.98 -25.05
N TYR A 566 -2.67 9.42 -23.84
CA TYR A 566 -3.78 10.33 -23.62
C TYR A 566 -3.60 11.65 -24.35
N SER A 567 -2.39 12.21 -24.32
CA SER A 567 -2.04 13.47 -25.01
C SER A 567 -1.92 13.28 -26.53
N GLU A 568 -1.22 12.23 -26.99
CA GLU A 568 -0.90 12.02 -28.42
C GLU A 568 -2.11 11.53 -29.22
N SER A 569 -3.07 10.86 -28.59
CA SER A 569 -4.31 10.42 -29.23
C SER A 569 -5.32 11.55 -29.49
N GLY A 570 -5.02 12.77 -29.02
CA GLY A 570 -5.94 13.91 -29.13
C GLY A 570 -7.12 13.87 -28.17
N LYS A 571 -7.15 12.90 -27.23
CA LYS A 571 -8.18 12.83 -26.17
C LYS A 571 -7.96 13.90 -25.11
N TRP A 572 -6.71 14.32 -24.92
CA TRP A 572 -6.30 15.45 -24.09
C TRP A 572 -5.77 16.56 -25.00
N ALA A 573 -6.50 17.69 -25.06
CA ALA A 573 -6.19 18.76 -26.00
C ALA A 573 -5.48 19.97 -25.36
N LYS A 574 -5.20 19.92 -24.04
CA LYS A 574 -4.50 21.01 -23.36
C LYS A 574 -2.99 20.98 -23.66
N PRO A 575 -2.30 22.13 -23.62
CA PRO A 575 -0.88 22.23 -23.99
C PRO A 575 0.08 21.75 -22.88
N PHE A 576 -0.45 21.08 -21.87
CA PHE A 576 0.29 20.53 -20.73
C PHE A 576 -0.16 19.09 -20.44
N ALA A 577 0.63 18.37 -19.64
CA ALA A 577 0.33 16.99 -19.29
C ALA A 577 -0.89 16.88 -18.36
N ALA A 578 -1.66 15.81 -18.50
CA ALA A 578 -2.78 15.51 -17.61
C ALA A 578 -2.28 15.04 -16.25
N HIS A 579 -3.05 15.28 -15.19
CA HIS A 579 -2.77 14.83 -13.84
C HIS A 579 -2.89 13.30 -13.71
N ASP A 580 -3.93 12.70 -14.25
CA ASP A 580 -4.22 11.27 -14.19
C ASP A 580 -4.89 10.76 -15.47
N VAL A 581 -5.18 9.49 -15.54
CA VAL A 581 -5.94 8.90 -16.64
C VAL A 581 -7.28 8.30 -16.19
N GLY A 582 -7.74 8.61 -14.97
CA GLY A 582 -9.04 8.15 -14.47
C GLY A 582 -9.08 7.85 -12.99
N THR A 583 -10.07 7.07 -12.57
CA THR A 583 -10.21 6.54 -11.22
C THR A 583 -10.11 5.00 -11.25
N TYR A 584 -9.21 4.43 -10.44
CA TYR A 584 -8.91 3.00 -10.42
C TYR A 584 -10.17 2.13 -10.24
N PRO A 585 -10.38 1.07 -11.05
CA PRO A 585 -9.48 0.51 -12.07
C PRO A 585 -9.76 1.00 -13.49
N LYS A 586 -10.43 2.15 -13.68
CA LYS A 586 -10.88 2.68 -14.99
C LYS A 586 -10.00 3.84 -15.44
N ALA A 587 -9.07 3.54 -16.36
CA ALA A 587 -8.18 4.50 -16.98
C ALA A 587 -8.76 5.02 -18.29
N ASN A 588 -9.76 5.93 -18.23
CA ASN A 588 -10.50 6.42 -19.39
C ASN A 588 -10.38 7.93 -19.63
N GLY A 589 -9.46 8.61 -18.96
CA GLY A 589 -9.23 10.05 -18.99
C GLY A 589 -9.32 10.69 -17.62
N GLN A 590 -8.68 11.86 -17.45
CA GLN A 590 -8.54 12.55 -16.18
C GLN A 590 -9.88 12.70 -15.45
N THR A 591 -9.87 12.39 -14.17
CA THR A 591 -11.02 12.56 -13.26
C THR A 591 -10.73 13.52 -12.10
N TYR A 592 -9.47 13.85 -11.83
CA TYR A 592 -9.12 14.88 -10.85
C TYR A 592 -9.63 16.25 -11.30
N GLY A 593 -10.20 17.01 -10.34
CA GLY A 593 -10.88 18.26 -10.65
C GLY A 593 -9.97 19.46 -10.90
N GLY A 594 -8.67 19.36 -10.61
CA GLY A 594 -7.68 20.42 -10.75
C GLY A 594 -6.60 20.09 -11.79
N ASP A 595 -6.18 21.08 -12.57
CA ASP A 595 -5.00 20.97 -13.41
C ASP A 595 -3.75 21.40 -12.62
N MET A 596 -2.63 20.72 -12.88
CA MET A 596 -1.31 21.03 -12.33
C MET A 596 -0.31 21.24 -13.48
N PRO A 597 -0.49 22.25 -14.33
CA PRO A 597 0.16 22.28 -15.63
C PRO A 597 1.68 22.37 -15.59
N VAL A 598 2.26 23.15 -14.67
CA VAL A 598 3.73 23.24 -14.53
C VAL A 598 4.28 21.98 -13.85
N GLU A 599 3.56 21.47 -12.87
CA GLU A 599 3.90 20.26 -12.13
C GLU A 599 4.04 19.07 -13.08
N GLU A 600 2.97 18.76 -13.83
CA GLU A 600 2.91 17.53 -14.63
C GLU A 600 3.80 17.58 -15.87
N CYS A 601 3.94 18.76 -16.49
CA CYS A 601 4.94 18.92 -17.55
C CYS A 601 6.35 18.68 -17.04
N GLY A 602 6.69 19.25 -15.89
CA GLY A 602 8.00 19.07 -15.24
C GLY A 602 8.26 17.60 -14.93
N ASN A 603 7.29 16.92 -14.31
CA ASN A 603 7.37 15.51 -13.96
C ASN A 603 7.65 14.63 -15.19
N MET A 604 6.84 14.77 -16.24
CA MET A 604 6.94 13.95 -17.44
C MET A 604 8.28 14.14 -18.18
N VAL A 605 8.74 15.38 -18.32
CA VAL A 605 10.00 15.68 -19.03
C VAL A 605 11.22 15.22 -18.22
N ILE A 606 11.23 15.46 -16.90
CA ILE A 606 12.34 15.03 -16.01
C ILE A 606 12.45 13.50 -16.01
N LEU A 607 11.32 12.79 -15.83
CA LEU A 607 11.33 11.34 -15.76
C LEU A 607 11.74 10.71 -17.11
N THR A 608 11.33 11.29 -18.24
CA THR A 608 11.77 10.84 -19.55
C THR A 608 13.28 11.00 -19.72
N ALA A 609 13.86 12.12 -19.23
CA ALA A 609 15.30 12.32 -19.26
C ALA A 609 16.05 11.37 -18.30
N ALA A 610 15.44 11.05 -17.16
CA ALA A 610 15.98 10.08 -16.21
C ALA A 610 16.03 8.67 -16.82
N ILE A 611 14.99 8.25 -17.53
CA ILE A 611 14.98 6.99 -18.30
C ILE A 611 16.14 7.00 -19.29
N ALA A 612 16.26 8.06 -20.11
CA ALA A 612 17.33 8.17 -21.09
C ALA A 612 18.73 8.12 -20.46
N ALA A 613 18.90 8.70 -19.26
CA ALA A 613 20.17 8.67 -18.54
C ALA A 613 20.51 7.27 -18.01
N MET A 614 19.52 6.50 -17.59
CA MET A 614 19.70 5.13 -17.12
C MET A 614 19.98 4.17 -18.28
N GLU A 615 19.31 4.32 -19.41
CA GLU A 615 19.48 3.47 -20.59
C GLU A 615 20.68 3.88 -21.47
N GLY A 616 21.21 5.08 -21.29
CA GLY A 616 22.31 5.62 -22.10
C GLY A 616 21.89 6.00 -23.53
N ASN A 617 20.61 6.07 -23.83
CA ASN A 617 20.02 6.49 -25.11
C ASN A 617 18.72 7.25 -24.88
N ALA A 618 18.25 7.98 -25.90
CA ALA A 618 17.01 8.75 -25.83
C ALA A 618 15.91 8.23 -26.79
N ASP A 619 15.94 6.93 -27.12
CA ASP A 619 15.02 6.32 -28.07
C ASP A 619 13.56 6.40 -27.61
N TYR A 620 13.32 6.29 -26.29
CA TYR A 620 12.01 6.48 -25.72
C TYR A 620 11.50 7.92 -25.91
N ALA A 621 12.33 8.91 -25.60
CA ALA A 621 12.01 10.33 -25.81
C ALA A 621 11.77 10.66 -27.29
N ALA A 622 12.50 10.02 -28.23
CA ALA A 622 12.32 10.22 -29.66
C ALA A 622 10.91 9.85 -30.14
N LYS A 623 10.27 8.84 -29.53
CA LYS A 623 8.91 8.43 -29.85
C LYS A 623 7.87 9.48 -29.47
N HIS A 624 8.15 10.26 -28.43
CA HIS A 624 7.24 11.23 -27.80
C HIS A 624 7.72 12.67 -27.99
N TRP A 625 8.57 12.91 -29.01
CA TRP A 625 9.29 14.17 -29.15
C TRP A 625 8.39 15.40 -29.27
N ASP A 626 7.31 15.30 -30.04
CA ASP A 626 6.42 16.43 -30.32
C ASP A 626 5.66 16.87 -29.06
N VAL A 627 5.16 15.93 -28.26
CA VAL A 627 4.46 16.24 -27.01
C VAL A 627 5.44 16.74 -25.94
N LEU A 628 6.65 16.16 -25.85
CA LEU A 628 7.70 16.65 -24.98
C LEU A 628 8.11 18.09 -25.34
N THR A 629 8.16 18.42 -26.63
CA THR A 629 8.40 19.79 -27.09
C THR A 629 7.28 20.74 -26.65
N THR A 630 6.03 20.31 -26.76
CA THR A 630 4.87 21.09 -26.33
C THR A 630 4.94 21.40 -24.84
N TRP A 631 5.17 20.39 -24.00
CA TRP A 631 5.28 20.56 -22.54
C TRP A 631 6.49 21.40 -22.13
N SER A 632 7.62 21.24 -22.81
CA SER A 632 8.83 22.04 -22.53
C SER A 632 8.63 23.51 -22.93
N ASN A 633 7.90 23.82 -24.00
CA ASN A 633 7.53 25.19 -24.35
C ASN A 633 6.59 25.78 -23.29
N TYR A 634 5.63 24.99 -22.81
CA TYR A 634 4.75 25.43 -21.72
C TYR A 634 5.54 25.82 -20.46
N LEU A 635 6.54 24.99 -20.08
CA LEU A 635 7.43 25.29 -18.96
C LEU A 635 8.26 26.55 -19.17
N MET A 636 8.74 26.80 -20.39
CA MET A 636 9.48 28.03 -20.73
C MET A 636 8.63 29.29 -20.55
N GLU A 637 7.36 29.20 -20.90
CA GLU A 637 6.42 30.34 -20.85
C GLU A 637 5.87 30.61 -19.46
N ASN A 638 5.63 29.54 -18.67
CA ASN A 638 4.83 29.61 -17.43
C ASN A 638 5.60 29.15 -16.17
N GLY A 639 6.84 28.67 -16.29
CA GLY A 639 7.49 27.95 -15.22
C GLY A 639 8.41 28.78 -14.34
N LEU A 640 8.89 29.99 -14.74
CA LEU A 640 9.80 30.78 -13.92
C LEU A 640 9.09 31.33 -12.68
N ASP A 641 7.92 31.90 -12.86
CA ASP A 641 7.09 32.45 -11.78
C ASP A 641 5.67 31.87 -11.94
N PRO A 642 5.43 30.65 -11.42
CA PRO A 642 4.16 29.95 -11.65
C PRO A 642 2.97 30.72 -11.09
N GLU A 643 1.90 30.82 -11.91
CA GLU A 643 0.62 31.35 -11.47
C GLU A 643 0.00 30.51 -10.37
N ASN A 644 -1.12 30.99 -9.80
CA ASN A 644 -1.87 30.27 -8.76
C ASN A 644 -2.40 28.93 -9.27
N GLN A 645 -1.74 27.85 -8.89
CA GLN A 645 -2.05 26.47 -9.25
C GLN A 645 -1.69 25.51 -8.12
N LEU A 646 -2.16 24.27 -8.22
CA LEU A 646 -1.73 23.17 -7.38
C LEU A 646 -0.34 22.65 -7.85
N CYS A 647 0.32 21.95 -6.97
CA CYS A 647 1.51 21.13 -7.26
C CYS A 647 1.37 19.79 -6.53
N THR A 648 2.35 18.93 -6.57
CA THR A 648 2.33 17.61 -5.89
C THR A 648 2.01 17.69 -4.38
N ASP A 649 2.22 18.85 -3.78
CA ASP A 649 1.82 19.14 -2.40
C ASP A 649 0.42 19.81 -2.36
N ASP A 650 -0.53 19.24 -3.12
CA ASP A 650 -1.88 19.79 -3.33
C ASP A 650 -2.69 19.93 -2.03
N PHE A 651 -2.44 19.08 -1.04
CA PHE A 651 -2.96 19.20 0.32
C PHE A 651 -2.56 20.51 1.02
N ALA A 652 -1.52 21.18 0.54
CA ALA A 652 -1.13 22.50 1.02
C ALA A 652 -1.88 23.66 0.31
N GLY A 653 -2.71 23.34 -0.68
CA GLY A 653 -3.59 24.24 -1.43
C GLY A 653 -2.93 24.94 -2.61
N HIS A 654 -3.72 25.70 -3.35
CA HIS A 654 -3.25 26.54 -4.45
C HIS A 654 -2.41 27.70 -3.94
N PHE A 655 -1.26 27.97 -4.55
CA PHE A 655 -0.54 29.21 -4.34
C PHE A 655 0.36 29.56 -5.53
N ALA A 656 0.45 30.86 -5.80
CA ALA A 656 1.28 31.42 -6.83
C ALA A 656 2.73 31.60 -6.35
N HIS A 657 3.61 31.89 -7.27
CA HIS A 657 5.00 32.25 -6.99
C HIS A 657 5.81 31.14 -6.30
N ASN A 658 5.39 29.86 -6.44
CA ASN A 658 5.98 28.70 -5.79
C ASN A 658 7.41 28.44 -6.32
N ILE A 659 8.39 28.63 -5.45
CA ILE A 659 9.80 28.55 -5.80
C ILE A 659 10.23 27.10 -6.10
N ASN A 660 9.72 26.11 -5.39
CA ASN A 660 10.05 24.71 -5.66
C ASN A 660 9.41 24.21 -6.96
N LEU A 661 8.20 24.68 -7.29
CA LEU A 661 7.56 24.41 -8.58
C LEU A 661 8.33 25.07 -9.74
N SER A 662 8.81 26.31 -9.53
CA SER A 662 9.72 26.96 -10.50
C SER A 662 11.00 26.17 -10.72
N ALA A 663 11.62 25.66 -9.64
CA ALA A 663 12.80 24.79 -9.76
C ALA A 663 12.49 23.52 -10.58
N LYS A 664 11.33 22.91 -10.40
CA LYS A 664 10.88 21.78 -11.23
C LYS A 664 10.80 22.15 -12.72
N ALA A 665 10.20 23.28 -13.02
CA ALA A 665 10.11 23.76 -14.42
C ALA A 665 11.50 23.97 -15.04
N ILE A 666 12.42 24.58 -14.31
CA ILE A 666 13.81 24.77 -14.76
C ILE A 666 14.49 23.42 -15.01
N MET A 667 14.31 22.44 -14.10
CA MET A 667 14.85 21.09 -14.29
C MET A 667 14.20 20.38 -15.49
N GLY A 668 12.90 20.57 -15.72
CA GLY A 668 12.23 20.05 -16.93
C GLY A 668 12.79 20.59 -18.22
N ILE A 669 12.97 21.92 -18.31
CA ILE A 669 13.58 22.59 -19.49
C ILE A 669 15.01 22.08 -19.75
N ALA A 670 15.82 22.01 -18.70
CA ALA A 670 17.18 21.48 -18.80
C ALA A 670 17.21 20.01 -19.20
N SER A 671 16.30 19.21 -18.70
CA SER A 671 16.13 17.80 -19.05
C SER A 671 15.77 17.62 -20.52
N TYR A 672 14.89 18.45 -21.07
CA TYR A 672 14.59 18.47 -22.49
C TYR A 672 15.81 18.86 -23.34
N GLY A 673 16.57 19.87 -22.90
CA GLY A 673 17.85 20.23 -23.54
C GLY A 673 18.82 19.05 -23.60
N ARG A 674 18.93 18.27 -22.50
CA ARG A 674 19.75 17.05 -22.46
C ARG A 674 19.22 15.97 -23.43
N LEU A 675 17.92 15.72 -23.46
CA LEU A 675 17.32 14.78 -24.42
C LEU A 675 17.61 15.19 -25.86
N ALA A 676 17.49 16.48 -26.16
CA ALA A 676 17.84 17.02 -27.47
C ALA A 676 19.31 16.76 -27.87
N ALA A 677 20.23 16.97 -26.90
CA ALA A 677 21.65 16.67 -27.11
C ALA A 677 21.87 15.18 -27.38
N MET A 678 21.24 14.28 -26.63
CA MET A 678 21.35 12.83 -26.85
C MET A 678 20.80 12.39 -28.20
N LEU A 679 19.81 13.11 -28.75
CA LEU A 679 19.23 12.89 -30.09
C LEU A 679 19.97 13.62 -31.21
N GLY A 680 21.09 14.31 -30.92
CA GLY A 680 21.86 15.06 -31.93
C GLY A 680 21.17 16.36 -32.38
N LYS A 681 20.15 16.86 -31.69
CA LYS A 681 19.40 18.09 -32.00
C LYS A 681 20.10 19.31 -31.36
N THR A 682 21.34 19.63 -31.84
CA THR A 682 22.27 20.58 -31.18
C THR A 682 21.65 21.95 -30.94
N ASP A 683 21.00 22.57 -31.94
CA ASP A 683 20.40 23.91 -31.78
C ASP A 683 19.29 23.94 -30.70
N VAL A 684 18.51 22.87 -30.62
CA VAL A 684 17.47 22.68 -29.61
C VAL A 684 18.12 22.52 -28.22
N ALA A 685 19.14 21.68 -28.14
CA ALA A 685 19.86 21.46 -26.89
C ALA A 685 20.47 22.76 -26.33
N GLU A 686 21.14 23.53 -27.19
CA GLU A 686 21.73 24.82 -26.81
C GLU A 686 20.68 25.83 -26.35
N LYS A 687 19.56 25.96 -27.10
CA LYS A 687 18.45 26.87 -26.78
C LYS A 687 17.88 26.58 -25.39
N TYR A 688 17.46 25.35 -25.13
CA TYR A 688 16.77 25.01 -23.88
C TYR A 688 17.72 24.99 -22.68
N THR A 689 18.96 24.55 -22.86
CA THR A 689 19.97 24.62 -21.81
C THR A 689 20.34 26.07 -21.45
N ALA A 690 20.44 26.95 -22.43
CA ALA A 690 20.70 28.38 -22.19
C ALA A 690 19.55 29.05 -21.45
N GLU A 691 18.30 28.76 -21.83
CA GLU A 691 17.14 29.30 -21.15
C GLU A 691 17.02 28.77 -19.71
N ALA A 692 17.23 27.47 -19.48
CA ALA A 692 17.24 26.91 -18.13
C ALA A 692 18.27 27.60 -17.23
N LYS A 693 19.50 27.85 -17.75
CA LYS A 693 20.53 28.58 -17.01
C LYS A 693 20.14 30.04 -16.71
N LYS A 694 19.53 30.72 -17.67
CA LYS A 694 19.02 32.08 -17.48
C LYS A 694 17.92 32.11 -16.41
N MET A 695 16.95 31.20 -16.48
CA MET A 695 15.87 31.09 -15.51
C MET A 695 16.43 30.78 -14.12
N ALA A 696 17.42 29.89 -14.00
CA ALA A 696 18.06 29.58 -12.72
C ALA A 696 18.77 30.81 -12.10
N GLN A 697 19.42 31.66 -12.91
CA GLN A 697 20.02 32.87 -12.45
C GLN A 697 18.97 33.89 -11.94
N GLU A 698 17.84 34.00 -12.63
CA GLU A 698 16.74 34.86 -12.20
C GLU A 698 16.08 34.29 -10.94
N TRP A 699 15.83 32.97 -10.90
CA TRP A 699 15.33 32.28 -9.72
C TRP A 699 16.17 32.54 -8.47
N MET A 700 17.48 32.40 -8.57
CA MET A 700 18.40 32.66 -7.45
C MET A 700 18.30 34.10 -6.92
N LYS A 701 18.06 35.08 -7.78
CA LYS A 701 17.90 36.48 -7.37
C LYS A 701 16.53 36.73 -6.73
N MET A 702 15.47 36.18 -7.30
CA MET A 702 14.09 36.38 -6.83
C MET A 702 13.83 35.65 -5.51
N ALA A 703 14.42 34.46 -5.35
CA ALA A 703 14.19 33.57 -4.21
C ALA A 703 15.09 33.87 -3.00
N ASP A 704 16.16 34.63 -3.16
CA ASP A 704 17.19 34.83 -2.13
C ASP A 704 16.65 35.48 -0.86
N ASP A 705 16.96 34.92 0.28
CA ASP A 705 16.59 35.42 1.61
C ASP A 705 17.78 35.33 2.60
N GLY A 706 18.99 35.52 2.06
CA GLY A 706 20.24 35.52 2.83
C GLY A 706 20.78 34.11 3.06
N ASP A 707 20.41 33.44 4.13
CA ASP A 707 20.93 32.09 4.48
C ASP A 707 20.11 30.94 3.90
N HIS A 708 19.01 31.21 3.16
CA HIS A 708 18.17 30.25 2.50
C HIS A 708 17.43 30.85 1.29
N TYR A 709 16.57 30.04 0.62
CA TYR A 709 15.64 30.49 -0.40
C TYR A 709 14.19 30.37 0.11
N ARG A 710 13.34 31.35 -0.27
CA ARG A 710 11.94 31.47 0.19
C ARG A 710 11.07 30.29 -0.20
N LEU A 711 9.84 30.27 0.30
CA LEU A 711 8.74 29.39 -0.15
C LEU A 711 8.13 29.92 -1.46
N THR A 712 7.84 31.22 -1.50
CA THR A 712 7.33 31.95 -2.67
C THR A 712 8.18 33.20 -2.94
N PHE A 713 8.25 33.63 -4.19
CA PHE A 713 9.09 34.76 -4.58
C PHE A 713 8.73 36.09 -3.87
N ASP A 714 7.46 36.25 -3.53
CA ASP A 714 6.90 37.50 -2.95
C ASP A 714 6.86 37.52 -1.41
N GLN A 715 7.25 36.45 -0.69
CA GLN A 715 7.14 36.35 0.77
C GLN A 715 8.49 36.17 1.45
N PRO A 716 9.18 37.25 1.87
CA PRO A 716 10.41 37.15 2.66
C PRO A 716 10.18 36.45 4.01
N GLY A 717 11.22 35.81 4.55
CA GLY A 717 11.18 35.07 5.81
C GLY A 717 10.50 33.71 5.76
N THR A 718 10.09 33.26 4.56
CA THR A 718 9.49 31.93 4.34
C THR A 718 10.50 30.95 3.76
N TRP A 719 10.26 29.64 3.93
CA TRP A 719 11.11 28.59 3.38
C TRP A 719 10.31 27.32 3.06
N SER A 720 10.81 26.48 2.16
CA SER A 720 10.30 25.14 1.87
C SER A 720 11.44 24.21 1.48
N GLN A 721 11.19 22.89 1.49
CA GLN A 721 12.10 21.93 0.89
C GLN A 721 12.21 22.15 -0.62
N LYS A 722 13.42 22.23 -1.16
CA LYS A 722 13.69 22.37 -2.60
C LYS A 722 14.10 21.04 -3.23
N TYR A 723 13.33 19.98 -2.93
CA TYR A 723 13.63 18.61 -3.32
C TYR A 723 13.79 18.44 -4.84
N ASN A 724 13.13 19.25 -5.66
CA ASN A 724 13.25 19.17 -7.12
C ASN A 724 14.66 19.46 -7.65
N LEU A 725 15.50 20.17 -6.90
CA LEU A 725 16.91 20.43 -7.25
C LEU A 725 17.76 19.15 -7.35
N VAL A 726 17.30 18.03 -6.79
CA VAL A 726 18.03 16.75 -6.80
C VAL A 726 18.32 16.26 -8.22
N TRP A 727 17.45 16.58 -9.19
CA TRP A 727 17.65 16.18 -10.57
C TRP A 727 18.79 16.89 -11.30
N ASP A 728 19.17 18.11 -10.85
CA ASP A 728 20.38 18.76 -11.36
C ASP A 728 21.62 17.93 -11.04
N LYS A 729 21.69 17.39 -9.82
CA LYS A 729 22.77 16.51 -9.36
C LYS A 729 22.73 15.15 -10.07
N LEU A 730 21.60 14.46 -10.04
CA LEU A 730 21.45 13.09 -10.55
C LEU A 730 21.60 13.00 -12.07
N LEU A 731 21.10 13.98 -12.79
CA LEU A 731 21.20 14.03 -14.26
C LEU A 731 22.46 14.81 -14.71
N ASN A 732 23.25 15.36 -13.79
CA ASN A 732 24.42 16.14 -14.09
C ASN A 732 24.16 17.26 -15.13
N LEU A 733 23.09 18.06 -14.88
CA LEU A 733 22.65 19.11 -15.80
C LEU A 733 23.50 20.36 -15.68
N GLY A 734 24.06 20.66 -14.52
CA GLY A 734 24.91 21.82 -14.26
C GLY A 734 24.20 23.16 -14.44
N ILE A 735 22.97 23.26 -13.97
CA ILE A 735 22.09 24.44 -14.09
C ILE A 735 22.23 25.34 -12.88
N PHE A 736 22.16 24.78 -11.67
CA PHE A 736 22.38 25.52 -10.43
C PHE A 736 23.80 25.33 -9.91
N PRO A 737 24.45 26.39 -9.37
CA PRO A 737 25.70 26.24 -8.63
C PRO A 737 25.49 25.34 -7.40
N LYS A 738 26.54 24.60 -7.01
CA LYS A 738 26.46 23.68 -5.85
C LYS A 738 26.14 24.41 -4.55
N GLU A 739 26.51 25.66 -4.45
CA GLU A 739 26.24 26.53 -3.31
C GLU A 739 24.75 26.69 -3.00
N VAL A 740 23.88 26.54 -4.01
CA VAL A 740 22.42 26.57 -3.82
C VAL A 740 21.98 25.40 -2.93
N ALA A 741 22.35 24.18 -3.29
CA ALA A 741 22.02 22.99 -2.50
C ALA A 741 22.71 23.03 -1.11
N GLN A 742 23.98 23.46 -1.04
CA GLN A 742 24.72 23.55 0.21
C GLN A 742 24.09 24.56 1.19
N LYS A 743 23.64 25.72 0.68
CA LYS A 743 22.91 26.75 1.43
C LYS A 743 21.63 26.19 2.03
N GLU A 744 20.82 25.52 1.23
CA GLU A 744 19.55 24.90 1.65
C GLU A 744 19.79 23.80 2.67
N ILE A 745 20.70 22.87 2.44
CA ILE A 745 21.02 21.80 3.38
C ILE A 745 21.49 22.35 4.74
N ALA A 746 22.35 23.37 4.74
CA ALA A 746 22.80 24.00 5.98
C ALA A 746 21.61 24.61 6.75
N TYR A 747 20.70 25.27 6.05
CA TYR A 747 19.52 25.88 6.66
C TYR A 747 18.56 24.81 7.18
N TYR A 748 18.25 23.78 6.40
CA TYR A 748 17.30 22.70 6.78
C TYR A 748 17.74 21.95 8.03
N LEU A 749 19.04 21.74 8.23
CA LEU A 749 19.57 21.13 9.46
C LEU A 749 19.22 21.94 10.72
N THR A 750 18.93 23.23 10.59
CA THR A 750 18.48 24.09 11.70
C THR A 750 16.97 24.05 11.93
N LYS A 751 16.19 23.44 11.00
CA LYS A 751 14.73 23.43 10.99
C LYS A 751 14.12 22.08 11.31
N GLN A 752 14.93 21.03 11.43
CA GLN A 752 14.43 19.69 11.72
C GLN A 752 13.76 19.62 13.10
N ASN A 753 12.63 18.94 13.16
CA ASN A 753 11.96 18.49 14.38
C ASN A 753 12.42 17.08 14.78
N THR A 754 11.81 16.51 15.81
CA THR A 754 12.14 15.17 16.35
C THR A 754 12.09 14.06 15.29
N TYR A 755 11.12 14.14 14.36
CA TYR A 755 10.84 13.11 13.37
C TYR A 755 11.08 13.59 11.92
N GLY A 756 11.78 14.65 11.71
CA GLY A 756 12.22 15.10 10.39
C GLY A 756 12.02 16.57 10.11
N LEU A 757 12.32 16.93 8.87
CA LEU A 757 12.21 18.26 8.34
C LEU A 757 10.76 18.54 7.92
N PRO A 758 10.09 19.60 8.44
CA PRO A 758 8.81 20.04 7.90
C PRO A 758 8.89 20.33 6.40
N LEU A 759 7.76 20.22 5.69
CA LEU A 759 7.70 20.53 4.26
C LEU A 759 8.08 21.98 3.97
N ASP A 760 7.54 22.88 4.79
CA ASP A 760 7.78 24.32 4.74
C ASP A 760 7.48 25.00 6.10
N ASN A 761 7.53 26.31 6.13
CA ASN A 761 7.30 27.08 7.38
C ASN A 761 5.82 27.26 7.77
N ARG A 762 4.85 26.84 6.95
CA ARG A 762 3.41 27.04 7.21
C ARG A 762 2.85 26.04 8.21
N ARG A 763 3.38 24.80 8.21
CA ARG A 763 2.92 23.68 9.05
C ARG A 763 4.11 22.87 9.54
N THR A 764 3.83 22.00 10.50
CA THR A 764 4.83 21.07 11.06
C THR A 764 4.84 19.70 10.36
N TYR A 765 3.88 19.43 9.50
CA TYR A 765 3.85 18.19 8.73
C TYR A 765 4.91 18.14 7.62
N THR A 766 5.16 16.94 7.15
CA THR A 766 6.09 16.67 6.05
C THR A 766 5.64 15.49 5.20
N LYS A 767 6.37 15.29 4.09
CA LYS A 767 6.32 14.06 3.28
C LYS A 767 7.67 13.36 3.40
N SER A 768 7.62 12.07 3.77
CA SER A 768 8.85 11.29 4.02
C SER A 768 9.73 11.10 2.78
N ASP A 769 9.11 10.92 1.63
CA ASP A 769 9.79 10.81 0.33
C ASP A 769 10.57 12.10 -0.01
N TRP A 770 9.97 13.27 0.21
CA TRP A 770 10.64 14.55 -0.02
C TRP A 770 11.82 14.81 0.92
N ILE A 771 11.77 14.31 2.16
CA ILE A 771 12.93 14.37 3.05
C ILE A 771 14.10 13.57 2.47
N VAL A 772 13.85 12.36 1.95
CA VAL A 772 14.91 11.53 1.36
C VAL A 772 15.46 12.16 0.09
N TRP A 773 14.62 12.80 -0.74
CA TRP A 773 15.07 13.55 -1.90
C TRP A 773 15.93 14.75 -1.50
N THR A 774 15.47 15.53 -0.51
CA THR A 774 16.22 16.65 0.06
C THR A 774 17.55 16.18 0.65
N ALA A 775 17.55 15.08 1.40
CA ALA A 775 18.78 14.49 1.96
C ALA A 775 19.79 14.12 0.87
N THR A 776 19.33 13.70 -0.31
CA THR A 776 20.19 13.31 -1.44
C THR A 776 20.90 14.52 -2.05
N LEU A 777 20.48 15.75 -1.76
CA LEU A 777 21.25 16.96 -2.10
C LEU A 777 22.55 17.09 -1.32
N ALA A 778 22.68 16.43 -0.16
CA ALA A 778 23.87 16.50 0.66
C ALA A 778 25.11 15.95 -0.08
N ASP A 779 26.28 16.57 0.20
CA ASP A 779 27.56 16.21 -0.41
C ASP A 779 28.20 14.96 0.22
N ASP A 780 27.80 14.62 1.45
CA ASP A 780 28.38 13.51 2.21
C ASP A 780 27.35 12.65 2.93
N LYS A 781 27.74 11.39 3.20
CA LYS A 781 26.89 10.38 3.83
C LYS A 781 26.47 10.77 5.26
N ALA A 782 27.33 11.44 6.02
CA ALA A 782 27.00 11.79 7.40
C ALA A 782 25.91 12.88 7.45
N THR A 783 25.96 13.85 6.52
CA THR A 783 24.90 14.85 6.36
C THR A 783 23.60 14.21 5.84
N PHE A 784 23.66 13.28 4.88
CA PHE A 784 22.53 12.50 4.42
C PHE A 784 21.83 11.80 5.61
N GLN A 785 22.60 11.11 6.45
CA GLN A 785 22.06 10.38 7.60
C GLN A 785 21.34 11.27 8.60
N LYS A 786 21.74 12.53 8.79
CA LYS A 786 21.03 13.47 9.68
C LYS A 786 19.58 13.73 9.26
N PHE A 787 19.25 13.54 8.00
CA PHE A 787 17.85 13.59 7.52
C PHE A 787 17.16 12.23 7.59
N ILE A 788 17.88 11.14 7.37
CA ILE A 788 17.33 9.79 7.35
C ILE A 788 16.99 9.28 8.76
N ASP A 789 17.85 9.56 9.75
CA ASP A 789 17.65 9.07 11.12
C ASP A 789 16.32 9.52 11.72
N PRO A 790 15.86 10.80 11.56
CA PRO A 790 14.54 11.20 12.01
C PRO A 790 13.38 10.51 11.28
N VAL A 791 13.51 10.21 9.98
CA VAL A 791 12.50 9.46 9.22
C VAL A 791 12.44 8.00 9.71
N HIS A 792 13.59 7.37 9.94
CA HIS A 792 13.64 6.04 10.54
C HIS A 792 13.00 6.04 11.94
N LYS A 793 13.28 7.05 12.73
CA LYS A 793 12.67 7.23 14.05
C LYS A 793 11.14 7.38 13.95
N PHE A 794 10.66 8.20 13.01
CA PHE A 794 9.22 8.29 12.72
C PHE A 794 8.60 6.91 12.46
N VAL A 795 9.16 6.15 11.53
CA VAL A 795 8.63 4.83 11.14
C VAL A 795 8.59 3.87 12.33
N THR A 796 9.57 3.93 13.24
CA THR A 796 9.68 3.02 14.38
C THR A 796 8.87 3.44 15.61
N GLU A 797 8.52 4.72 15.73
CA GLU A 797 7.88 5.28 16.92
C GLU A 797 6.46 5.83 16.68
N THR A 798 6.01 5.91 15.42
CA THR A 798 4.65 6.40 15.13
C THR A 798 3.59 5.62 15.91
N PRO A 799 2.60 6.31 16.51
CA PRO A 799 1.47 5.66 17.17
C PRO A 799 0.50 5.02 16.18
N ASP A 800 0.52 5.44 14.90
CA ASP A 800 -0.42 5.00 13.90
C ASP A 800 -0.02 3.65 13.31
N ARG A 801 -0.88 2.65 13.48
CA ARG A 801 -0.66 1.27 13.05
C ARG A 801 -1.33 1.01 11.71
N VAL A 802 -0.72 1.55 10.64
CA VAL A 802 -1.19 1.45 9.24
C VAL A 802 0.00 1.15 8.31
N PRO A 803 -0.23 0.64 7.09
CA PRO A 803 0.81 0.66 6.07
C PRO A 803 1.40 2.05 5.95
N MET A 804 2.72 2.16 5.84
CA MET A 804 3.45 3.39 6.05
C MET A 804 2.79 4.60 5.39
N THR A 805 2.49 5.63 6.21
CA THR A 805 2.09 6.94 5.70
C THR A 805 3.32 7.70 5.19
N ASP A 806 3.12 8.45 4.12
CA ASP A 806 4.12 9.39 3.61
C ASP A 806 3.90 10.81 4.15
N TRP A 807 2.73 11.10 4.74
CA TRP A 807 2.34 12.42 5.23
C TRP A 807 2.05 12.39 6.74
N TYR A 808 2.93 13.02 7.53
CA TYR A 808 2.90 12.94 9.00
C TYR A 808 3.42 14.20 9.66
N GLU A 809 3.10 14.38 10.94
CA GLU A 809 3.57 15.47 11.81
C GLU A 809 4.98 15.21 12.32
N THR A 810 5.91 16.16 12.08
CA THR A 810 7.32 16.02 12.46
C THR A 810 7.61 16.19 13.97
N PRO A 811 6.75 16.83 14.79
CA PRO A 811 6.96 16.88 16.24
C PRO A 811 6.65 15.59 16.99
N ASP A 812 5.61 14.82 16.59
CA ASP A 812 5.03 13.73 17.37
C ASP A 812 4.78 12.43 16.59
N ALA A 813 5.15 12.38 15.30
CA ALA A 813 5.03 11.21 14.44
C ALA A 813 3.60 10.75 14.15
N THR A 814 2.58 11.58 14.35
CA THR A 814 1.19 11.23 14.03
C THR A 814 0.93 11.32 12.53
N GLN A 815 0.13 10.41 12.01
CA GLN A 815 -0.35 10.44 10.64
C GLN A 815 -1.25 11.66 10.42
N VAL A 816 -1.01 12.41 9.35
CA VAL A 816 -1.91 13.46 8.89
C VAL A 816 -2.93 12.88 7.90
N GLY A 817 -2.43 12.17 6.90
CA GLY A 817 -3.24 11.48 5.90
C GLY A 817 -2.37 10.53 5.09
N PHE A 818 -2.94 10.00 4.01
CA PHE A 818 -2.32 9.07 3.09
C PHE A 818 -1.75 7.81 3.78
N GLN A 819 -1.79 6.69 3.12
CA GLN A 819 -1.13 5.45 3.53
C GLN A 819 -1.05 4.49 2.35
N ALA A 820 -0.16 3.53 2.41
CA ALA A 820 -0.02 2.49 1.40
C ALA A 820 0.20 3.03 -0.03
N ARG A 821 0.65 4.29 -0.18
CA ARG A 821 0.92 4.89 -1.50
C ARG A 821 2.26 4.41 -2.05
N SER A 822 2.38 4.46 -3.39
CA SER A 822 3.61 4.07 -4.10
C SER A 822 4.77 5.03 -3.89
N VAL A 823 4.51 6.25 -3.44
CA VAL A 823 5.49 7.36 -3.35
C VAL A 823 6.72 7.04 -2.51
N VAL A 824 6.61 6.07 -1.60
CA VAL A 824 7.75 5.57 -0.81
C VAL A 824 8.83 4.89 -1.67
N GLY A 825 8.54 4.57 -2.94
CA GLY A 825 9.55 4.23 -3.96
C GLY A 825 10.58 5.33 -4.17
N GLY A 826 10.25 6.55 -3.77
CA GLY A 826 11.15 7.70 -3.74
C GLY A 826 12.35 7.55 -2.81
N TYR A 827 12.28 6.67 -1.81
CA TYR A 827 13.42 6.42 -0.92
C TYR A 827 14.64 5.89 -1.68
N PHE A 828 14.43 5.24 -2.83
CA PHE A 828 15.49 4.69 -3.67
C PHE A 828 16.26 5.73 -4.47
N ILE A 829 15.92 7.01 -4.39
CA ILE A 829 16.57 8.10 -5.15
C ILE A 829 18.07 8.19 -4.88
N LYS A 830 18.51 7.89 -3.66
CA LYS A 830 19.95 7.88 -3.31
C LYS A 830 20.74 6.86 -4.11
N LEU A 831 20.11 5.76 -4.54
CA LEU A 831 20.76 4.74 -5.38
C LEU A 831 20.97 5.17 -6.84
N LEU A 832 20.41 6.30 -7.25
CA LEU A 832 20.62 6.89 -8.58
C LEU A 832 21.88 7.76 -8.66
N GLU A 833 22.53 8.07 -7.55
CA GLU A 833 23.83 8.74 -7.54
C GLU A 833 24.89 7.84 -8.19
N LYS A 834 25.71 8.40 -9.08
CA LYS A 834 26.82 7.71 -9.77
C LYS A 834 28.13 7.94 -9.08
#